data_e49e1522fe92ad89414160d1426b39ac
#
_entry.id   e49e1522fe92ad89414160d1426b39ac
#
_cell.length_a   1.000
_cell.length_b   1.000
_cell.length_c   1.000
_cell.angle_alpha   90.00
_cell.angle_beta   90.00
_cell.angle_gamma   90.00
#
_symmetry.space_group_name_H-M   'P 1'
#
loop_
_entity.id
_entity.type
_entity.pdbx_description
1 polymer ?
#
loop_
_entity_poly.entity_id
_entity_poly.type
_entity_poly.pdbx_seq_one_letter_code
_entity_poly.pdbx_strand_id
1 'polypeptide(L)'
;MGDLRLVRGAFLWGMSGIYLCAFLSLYTQIPGLYGREGILPAWRMLRFTGKGFWEQLMDSPTLLWLGPRIGLDTEQGMELICLLGTLLSVGALLFSFLRDSLVFLLLWILYLSVYQVGQVFLYFQWDSLLLEAGFLTILVAPLRALRSKTNVWSPHDGITFWLIRWLLFRLMFASGVVKLTSRCPTWWGLTALTYHYETQCIPTPAAWFAHQLPVWLQKLSVVATYVVEIGIPWLFFLPSQRLRVFSFYSQVLLQVLIIVTGNYNFFNLLTLVLCLSLLDDQNLKSEQKGKKTQQKGQGFSIKSLTVLLDLLAFGLLAFWTVKYFNLQINLENYSVESKTAFTYHDFLQWLRTLTFPSIWLAAASLGWEILYGMYRSASIPGIFWKFWATIQWIIFSFATVGMFTVSLVPYTYIDFESNGQLWPSVHRLFSKVDRYQLVNSYGLFRRMTGVGGRPEVVVEGSYDKQTWTEIEFMYKPGNISAPPPIITPHQPRLDWQMWFAALGDHSQSPWFTSFVHRLLQGNKDVVRLVQNDESLYPFNARPPHYIRAQLFKYWFTENGQTGQTANHWWRRRHVEEFFPTVFIGDATLESMLSQHGLKDKPPPRRSLDAPLPSTLKLIRDFLRPYPAPLLLHSLIIAIIAINSLQALFGGGSKAGSSKQRSHSKPQSDKKKQKGSTAHSDSGASGTGGNAGHSSKRREKS
;
A
#
# COMPACT_ATOMS: atom_id res chain seq x y z
N MET A 1 21.44 7.00 -9.73
CA MET A 1 20.16 6.45 -10.23
C MET A 1 19.92 6.91 -11.67
N GLY A 2 19.18 6.12 -12.48
CA GLY A 2 18.70 6.51 -13.79
C GLY A 2 17.60 7.59 -13.71
N ASP A 3 16.99 7.91 -14.84
CA ASP A 3 15.79 8.75 -14.87
C ASP A 3 14.63 8.04 -14.15
N LEU A 4 13.76 8.79 -13.46
CA LEU A 4 12.66 8.27 -12.63
C LEU A 4 11.29 8.73 -13.12
N ARG A 5 11.17 9.24 -14.34
CA ARG A 5 9.92 9.84 -14.83
C ARG A 5 8.81 8.83 -15.05
N LEU A 6 9.12 7.69 -15.68
CA LEU A 6 8.14 6.63 -15.94
C LEU A 6 7.76 5.93 -14.64
N VAL A 7 8.77 5.59 -13.83
CA VAL A 7 8.59 4.97 -12.52
C VAL A 7 7.73 5.85 -11.61
N ARG A 8 8.01 7.17 -11.56
CA ARG A 8 7.19 8.13 -10.82
C ARG A 8 5.75 8.15 -11.35
N GLY A 9 5.57 8.14 -12.67
CA GLY A 9 4.24 8.10 -13.28
C GLY A 9 3.44 6.86 -12.88
N ALA A 10 4.09 5.68 -12.89
CA ALA A 10 3.51 4.42 -12.45
C ALA A 10 3.20 4.42 -10.94
N PHE A 11 4.11 4.94 -10.12
CA PHE A 11 3.91 5.08 -8.68
C PHE A 11 2.70 5.96 -8.35
N LEU A 12 2.58 7.15 -8.95
CA LEU A 12 1.46 8.06 -8.72
C LEU A 12 0.14 7.47 -9.21
N TRP A 13 0.16 6.74 -10.34
CA TRP A 13 -1.02 6.02 -10.83
C TRP A 13 -1.43 4.91 -9.85
N GLY A 14 -0.47 4.11 -9.38
CA GLY A 14 -0.71 3.08 -8.37
C GLY A 14 -1.27 3.65 -7.06
N MET A 15 -0.69 4.73 -6.53
CA MET A 15 -1.19 5.40 -5.32
C MET A 15 -2.62 5.91 -5.49
N SER A 16 -2.98 6.41 -6.68
CA SER A 16 -4.36 6.80 -6.98
C SER A 16 -5.33 5.60 -6.91
N GLY A 17 -4.89 4.42 -7.39
CA GLY A 17 -5.65 3.16 -7.28
C GLY A 17 -5.83 2.71 -5.84
N ILE A 18 -4.80 2.86 -5.01
CA ILE A 18 -4.89 2.52 -3.57
C ILE A 18 -5.88 3.43 -2.85
N TYR A 19 -5.84 4.74 -3.08
CA TYR A 19 -6.82 5.66 -2.51
C TYR A 19 -8.24 5.36 -2.97
N LEU A 20 -8.44 5.00 -4.24
CA LEU A 20 -9.75 4.56 -4.75
C LEU A 20 -10.27 3.38 -3.95
N CYS A 21 -9.46 2.32 -3.77
CA CYS A 21 -9.84 1.15 -2.99
C CYS A 21 -10.16 1.49 -1.54
N ALA A 22 -9.33 2.34 -0.91
CA ALA A 22 -9.50 2.73 0.49
C ALA A 22 -10.80 3.53 0.72
N PHE A 23 -11.07 4.55 -0.09
CA PHE A 23 -12.27 5.38 0.06
C PHE A 23 -13.55 4.65 -0.30
N LEU A 24 -13.60 3.95 -1.44
CA LEU A 24 -14.83 3.29 -1.88
C LEU A 24 -15.19 2.10 -0.98
N SER A 25 -14.18 1.33 -0.55
CA SER A 25 -14.40 0.23 0.41
C SER A 25 -14.92 0.73 1.76
N LEU A 26 -14.45 1.91 2.23
CA LEU A 26 -14.94 2.51 3.46
C LEU A 26 -16.35 3.09 3.30
N TYR A 27 -16.61 3.78 2.19
CA TYR A 27 -17.90 4.41 1.90
C TYR A 27 -19.09 3.45 2.08
N THR A 28 -18.99 2.24 1.56
CA THR A 28 -20.06 1.24 1.62
C THR A 28 -20.38 0.76 3.03
N GLN A 29 -19.49 0.98 4.00
CA GLN A 29 -19.60 0.49 5.36
C GLN A 29 -19.93 1.58 6.39
N ILE A 30 -19.86 2.88 6.00
CA ILE A 30 -20.05 4.01 6.93
C ILE A 30 -21.37 3.93 7.70
N PRO A 31 -22.55 3.68 7.08
CA PRO A 31 -23.81 3.69 7.81
C PRO A 31 -23.87 2.67 8.93
N GLY A 32 -23.42 1.44 8.68
CA GLY A 32 -23.45 0.37 9.69
C GLY A 32 -22.36 0.49 10.75
N LEU A 33 -21.16 0.94 10.40
CA LEU A 33 -20.05 1.08 11.36
C LEU A 33 -20.15 2.36 12.17
N TYR A 34 -20.32 3.51 11.49
CA TYR A 34 -20.14 4.86 12.03
C TYR A 34 -21.40 5.73 12.01
N GLY A 35 -22.46 5.22 11.40
CA GLY A 35 -23.74 5.92 11.27
C GLY A 35 -24.30 6.34 12.63
N ARG A 36 -25.37 7.13 12.60
CA ARG A 36 -26.02 7.66 13.82
C ARG A 36 -26.36 6.58 14.82
N GLU A 37 -26.82 5.43 14.32
CA GLU A 37 -27.17 4.21 15.06
C GLU A 37 -26.28 3.03 14.64
N GLY A 38 -25.07 3.31 14.16
CA GLY A 38 -24.09 2.30 13.80
C GLY A 38 -23.48 1.60 15.04
N ILE A 39 -22.55 0.68 14.78
CA ILE A 39 -21.86 -0.07 15.84
C ILE A 39 -21.06 0.88 16.74
N LEU A 40 -20.26 1.79 16.15
CA LEU A 40 -19.49 2.83 16.85
C LEU A 40 -19.74 4.19 16.22
N PRO A 41 -20.83 4.90 16.62
CA PRO A 41 -21.19 6.16 15.98
C PRO A 41 -20.07 7.21 16.05
N ALA A 42 -19.61 7.70 14.88
CA ALA A 42 -18.48 8.62 14.78
C ALA A 42 -18.73 9.98 15.45
N TRP A 43 -19.98 10.43 15.52
CA TRP A 43 -20.34 11.69 16.17
C TRP A 43 -19.97 11.72 17.67
N ARG A 44 -19.85 10.56 18.32
CA ARG A 44 -19.44 10.46 19.74
C ARG A 44 -17.96 10.82 19.96
N MET A 45 -17.14 10.73 18.92
CA MET A 45 -15.72 11.10 18.96
C MET A 45 -15.51 12.61 18.83
N LEU A 46 -16.42 13.29 18.15
CA LEU A 46 -16.36 14.73 17.94
C LEU A 46 -17.11 15.47 19.06
N ARG A 47 -16.37 15.86 20.11
CA ARG A 47 -16.94 16.65 21.22
C ARG A 47 -16.86 18.13 20.87
N PHE A 48 -18.02 18.73 20.54
CA PHE A 48 -18.13 20.17 20.32
C PHE A 48 -18.15 20.88 21.70
N THR A 49 -16.98 21.12 22.26
CA THR A 49 -16.79 21.60 23.66
C THR A 49 -16.72 23.13 23.79
N GLY A 50 -17.20 23.89 22.81
CA GLY A 50 -17.09 25.36 22.82
C GLY A 50 -15.68 25.90 22.57
N LYS A 51 -14.69 25.06 22.35
CA LYS A 51 -13.34 25.46 21.90
C LYS A 51 -13.39 26.09 20.51
N GLY A 52 -12.46 27.00 20.23
CA GLY A 52 -12.30 27.57 18.89
C GLY A 52 -11.99 26.51 17.82
N PHE A 53 -12.37 26.77 16.56
CA PHE A 53 -12.14 25.85 15.44
C PHE A 53 -10.67 25.40 15.33
N TRP A 54 -9.72 26.32 15.53
CA TRP A 54 -8.30 26.03 15.45
C TRP A 54 -7.82 25.12 16.58
N GLU A 55 -8.35 25.26 17.77
CA GLU A 55 -8.02 24.39 18.91
C GLU A 55 -8.58 22.97 18.67
N GLN A 56 -9.80 22.87 18.17
CA GLN A 56 -10.41 21.59 17.80
C GLN A 56 -9.59 20.87 16.71
N LEU A 57 -9.14 21.62 15.69
CA LEU A 57 -8.31 21.09 14.60
C LEU A 57 -6.92 20.67 15.10
N MET A 58 -6.37 21.38 16.09
CA MET A 58 -5.11 21.01 16.72
C MET A 58 -5.25 19.75 17.59
N ASP A 59 -6.37 19.59 18.28
CA ASP A 59 -6.63 18.40 19.12
C ASP A 59 -6.89 17.15 18.25
N SER A 60 -7.73 17.28 17.22
CA SER A 60 -8.07 16.23 16.27
C SER A 60 -8.14 16.80 14.86
N PRO A 61 -7.14 16.52 14.01
CA PRO A 61 -7.04 17.08 12.65
C PRO A 61 -8.02 16.39 11.69
N THR A 62 -9.29 16.83 11.71
CA THR A 62 -10.35 16.32 10.83
C THR A 62 -11.17 17.45 10.22
N LEU A 63 -11.52 17.30 8.95
CA LEU A 63 -12.44 18.21 8.26
C LEU A 63 -13.89 18.11 8.76
N LEU A 64 -14.23 17.05 9.50
CA LEU A 64 -15.57 16.82 10.02
C LEU A 64 -16.04 17.92 10.98
N TRP A 65 -15.14 18.72 11.56
CA TRP A 65 -15.48 19.93 12.31
C TRP A 65 -16.21 21.00 11.48
N LEU A 66 -16.07 20.94 10.14
CA LEU A 66 -16.78 21.83 9.23
C LEU A 66 -18.21 21.38 8.93
N GLY A 67 -18.54 20.10 9.20
CA GLY A 67 -19.84 19.49 8.88
C GLY A 67 -21.03 20.35 9.32
N PRO A 68 -21.14 20.75 10.61
CA PRO A 68 -22.27 21.58 11.08
C PRO A 68 -22.41 22.91 10.35
N ARG A 69 -21.30 23.51 9.86
CA ARG A 69 -21.35 24.80 9.12
C ARG A 69 -21.95 24.66 7.73
N ILE A 70 -21.87 23.47 7.13
CA ILE A 70 -22.44 23.18 5.81
C ILE A 70 -23.74 22.33 5.90
N GLY A 71 -24.28 22.19 7.10
CA GLY A 71 -25.54 21.49 7.35
C GLY A 71 -25.44 19.97 7.30
N LEU A 72 -24.22 19.38 7.44
CA LEU A 72 -24.00 17.94 7.45
C LEU A 72 -23.77 17.43 8.87
N ASP A 73 -24.35 16.29 9.18
CA ASP A 73 -23.96 15.52 10.36
C ASP A 73 -22.63 14.75 10.12
N THR A 74 -22.10 14.11 11.15
CA THR A 74 -20.79 13.42 11.07
C THR A 74 -20.81 12.27 10.07
N GLU A 75 -21.90 11.50 9.99
CA GLU A 75 -22.07 10.41 9.05
C GLU A 75 -22.04 10.92 7.60
N GLN A 76 -22.87 11.92 7.30
CA GLN A 76 -22.92 12.57 5.99
C GLN A 76 -21.59 13.22 5.61
N GLY A 77 -20.90 13.80 6.60
CA GLY A 77 -19.55 14.35 6.42
C GLY A 77 -18.54 13.28 6.02
N MET A 78 -18.57 12.12 6.67
CA MET A 78 -17.71 10.98 6.30
C MET A 78 -18.03 10.46 4.90
N GLU A 79 -19.30 10.36 4.54
CA GLU A 79 -19.72 9.96 3.19
C GLU A 79 -19.25 10.92 2.12
N LEU A 80 -19.43 12.24 2.36
CA LEU A 80 -18.94 13.26 1.44
C LEU A 80 -17.42 13.17 1.24
N ILE A 81 -16.67 13.02 2.33
CA ILE A 81 -15.21 12.85 2.28
C ILE A 81 -14.83 11.62 1.44
N CYS A 82 -15.49 10.49 1.64
CA CYS A 82 -15.19 9.26 0.89
C CYS A 82 -15.60 9.38 -0.58
N LEU A 83 -16.71 10.01 -0.91
CA LEU A 83 -17.12 10.27 -2.29
C LEU A 83 -16.15 11.22 -3.01
N LEU A 84 -15.75 12.32 -2.37
CA LEU A 84 -14.74 13.23 -2.91
C LEU A 84 -13.40 12.54 -3.12
N GLY A 85 -12.96 11.73 -2.15
CA GLY A 85 -11.74 10.94 -2.27
C GLY A 85 -11.81 9.94 -3.42
N THR A 86 -12.94 9.25 -3.59
CA THR A 86 -13.19 8.34 -4.72
C THR A 86 -13.16 9.08 -6.05
N LEU A 87 -13.84 10.22 -6.17
CA LEU A 87 -13.89 11.01 -7.40
C LEU A 87 -12.52 11.55 -7.80
N LEU A 88 -11.75 12.10 -6.84
CA LEU A 88 -10.38 12.57 -7.08
C LEU A 88 -9.45 11.42 -7.49
N SER A 89 -9.60 10.25 -6.88
CA SER A 89 -8.81 9.07 -7.21
C SER A 89 -9.09 8.56 -8.61
N VAL A 90 -10.38 8.47 -9.02
CA VAL A 90 -10.79 8.12 -10.39
C VAL A 90 -10.24 9.15 -11.37
N GLY A 91 -10.38 10.44 -11.06
CA GLY A 91 -9.83 11.51 -11.88
C GLY A 91 -8.31 11.38 -12.07
N ALA A 92 -7.55 11.10 -11.01
CA ALA A 92 -6.10 10.90 -11.08
C ALA A 92 -5.70 9.62 -11.84
N LEU A 93 -6.54 8.58 -11.82
CA LEU A 93 -6.33 7.36 -12.62
C LEU A 93 -6.55 7.60 -14.11
N LEU A 94 -7.57 8.36 -14.48
CA LEU A 94 -7.91 8.65 -15.87
C LEU A 94 -7.09 9.78 -16.47
N PHE A 95 -6.82 10.84 -15.70
CA PHE A 95 -6.19 12.06 -16.19
C PHE A 95 -4.83 12.30 -15.54
N SER A 96 -3.77 12.27 -16.36
CA SER A 96 -2.41 12.49 -15.86
C SER A 96 -2.19 13.88 -15.23
N PHE A 97 -2.97 14.90 -15.60
CA PHE A 97 -2.83 16.23 -15.03
C PHE A 97 -3.32 16.34 -13.58
N LEU A 98 -4.21 15.43 -13.14
CA LEU A 98 -4.66 15.34 -11.75
C LEU A 98 -3.68 14.56 -10.85
N ARG A 99 -2.65 13.94 -11.40
CA ARG A 99 -1.54 13.35 -10.61
C ARG A 99 -0.57 14.45 -10.18
N ASP A 100 -1.06 15.34 -9.34
CA ASP A 100 -0.41 16.57 -8.87
C ASP A 100 -0.28 16.54 -7.34
N SER A 101 0.72 17.25 -6.81
CA SER A 101 0.99 17.32 -5.37
C SER A 101 -0.21 17.85 -4.57
N LEU A 102 -0.96 18.82 -5.10
CA LEU A 102 -2.15 19.37 -4.42
C LEU A 102 -3.29 18.36 -4.35
N VAL A 103 -3.49 17.55 -5.40
CA VAL A 103 -4.51 16.49 -5.39
C VAL A 103 -4.16 15.42 -4.36
N PHE A 104 -2.88 15.00 -4.28
CA PHE A 104 -2.45 14.03 -3.26
C PHE A 104 -2.48 14.61 -1.85
N LEU A 105 -2.20 15.90 -1.67
CA LEU A 105 -2.39 16.59 -0.39
C LEU A 105 -3.87 16.53 0.03
N LEU A 106 -4.79 16.81 -0.89
CA LEU A 106 -6.22 16.76 -0.60
C LEU A 106 -6.67 15.31 -0.27
N LEU A 107 -6.25 14.31 -1.05
CA LEU A 107 -6.52 12.90 -0.76
C LEU A 107 -6.01 12.49 0.63
N TRP A 108 -4.82 12.93 1.00
CA TRP A 108 -4.22 12.67 2.31
C TRP A 108 -5.03 13.32 3.44
N ILE A 109 -5.42 14.60 3.30
CA ILE A 109 -6.25 15.33 4.28
C ILE A 109 -7.62 14.65 4.44
N LEU A 110 -8.25 14.24 3.33
CA LEU A 110 -9.52 13.52 3.35
C LEU A 110 -9.42 12.19 4.11
N TYR A 111 -8.35 11.41 3.85
CA TYR A 111 -8.16 10.12 4.51
C TYR A 111 -7.80 10.27 6.00
N LEU A 112 -6.95 11.23 6.34
CA LEU A 112 -6.64 11.58 7.73
C LEU A 112 -7.91 11.98 8.49
N SER A 113 -8.81 12.72 7.84
CA SER A 113 -10.06 13.18 8.46
C SER A 113 -10.98 12.03 8.89
N VAL A 114 -11.11 10.98 8.08
CA VAL A 114 -11.91 9.79 8.45
C VAL A 114 -11.17 8.90 9.42
N TYR A 115 -9.83 8.82 9.31
CA TYR A 115 -8.98 8.07 10.24
C TYR A 115 -9.14 8.57 11.69
N GLN A 116 -9.19 9.88 11.92
CA GLN A 116 -9.29 10.47 13.24
C GLN A 116 -10.54 10.05 14.02
N VAL A 117 -11.63 9.73 13.35
CA VAL A 117 -12.89 9.28 13.96
C VAL A 117 -13.14 7.78 13.78
N GLY A 118 -12.24 7.10 13.10
CA GLY A 118 -12.42 5.73 12.62
C GLY A 118 -12.35 4.64 13.68
N GLN A 119 -11.89 4.96 14.89
CA GLN A 119 -11.83 4.04 16.02
C GLN A 119 -11.20 2.69 15.62
N VAL A 120 -11.57 1.59 16.25
CA VAL A 120 -10.99 0.26 16.00
C VAL A 120 -11.17 -0.23 14.55
N PHE A 121 -12.17 0.24 13.83
CA PHE A 121 -12.42 -0.18 12.45
C PHE A 121 -11.50 0.48 11.42
N LEU A 122 -10.74 1.52 11.78
CA LEU A 122 -9.77 2.20 10.92
C LEU A 122 -8.33 2.20 11.48
N TYR A 123 -8.08 1.64 12.68
CA TYR A 123 -6.76 1.65 13.30
C TYR A 123 -5.95 0.40 12.95
N PHE A 124 -5.92 0.03 11.67
CA PHE A 124 -5.07 -1.04 11.16
C PHE A 124 -3.73 -0.49 10.62
N GLN A 125 -2.69 -1.32 10.61
CA GLN A 125 -1.38 -0.92 10.13
C GLN A 125 -1.36 -0.49 8.65
N TRP A 126 -2.26 -0.99 7.82
CA TRP A 126 -2.38 -0.56 6.42
C TRP A 126 -3.03 0.81 6.26
N ASP A 127 -3.93 1.21 7.17
CA ASP A 127 -4.51 2.56 7.17
C ASP A 127 -3.42 3.59 7.53
N SER A 128 -2.59 3.31 8.55
CA SER A 128 -1.45 4.17 8.90
C SER A 128 -0.34 4.13 7.83
N LEU A 129 -0.11 2.97 7.18
CA LEU A 129 0.81 2.88 6.04
C LEU A 129 0.34 3.74 4.86
N LEU A 130 -0.97 3.77 4.58
CA LEU A 130 -1.53 4.63 3.52
C LEU A 130 -1.34 6.11 3.85
N LEU A 131 -1.51 6.52 5.12
CA LEU A 131 -1.26 7.89 5.54
C LEU A 131 0.21 8.28 5.40
N GLU A 132 1.14 7.44 5.82
CA GLU A 132 2.56 7.69 5.65
C GLU A 132 2.97 7.71 4.16
N ALA A 133 2.63 6.67 3.39
CA ALA A 133 2.92 6.61 1.96
C ALA A 133 2.25 7.75 1.18
N GLY A 134 1.03 8.12 1.56
CA GLY A 134 0.30 9.23 0.98
C GLY A 134 0.98 10.58 1.21
N PHE A 135 1.48 10.82 2.42
CA PHE A 135 2.26 12.03 2.70
C PHE A 135 3.56 12.08 1.88
N LEU A 136 4.28 10.97 1.79
CA LEU A 136 5.46 10.88 0.94
C LEU A 136 5.12 11.08 -0.54
N THR A 137 3.94 10.66 -0.97
CA THR A 137 3.46 10.87 -2.35
C THR A 137 3.30 12.35 -2.68
N ILE A 138 2.92 13.19 -1.72
CA ILE A 138 2.85 14.66 -1.91
C ILE A 138 4.22 15.22 -2.28
N LEU A 139 5.30 14.73 -1.65
CA LEU A 139 6.67 15.15 -1.94
C LEU A 139 7.20 14.64 -3.28
N VAL A 140 6.73 13.47 -3.71
CA VAL A 140 7.12 12.83 -4.99
C VAL A 140 6.36 13.41 -6.18
N ALA A 141 5.10 13.81 -5.97
CA ALA A 141 4.24 14.30 -7.03
C ALA A 141 4.71 15.68 -7.57
N PRO A 142 4.54 15.94 -8.89
CA PRO A 142 4.90 17.25 -9.43
C PRO A 142 3.92 18.31 -8.96
N LEU A 143 4.42 19.50 -8.63
CA LEU A 143 3.58 20.69 -8.39
C LEU A 143 3.45 21.46 -9.70
N ARG A 144 2.38 21.21 -10.46
CA ARG A 144 2.18 21.75 -11.80
C ARG A 144 1.84 23.23 -11.84
N ALA A 145 1.21 23.75 -10.79
CA ALA A 145 0.93 25.18 -10.66
C ALA A 145 2.17 26.06 -10.79
N LEU A 146 3.35 25.51 -10.46
CA LEU A 146 4.65 26.18 -10.56
C LEU A 146 5.44 25.78 -11.83
N ARG A 147 4.88 24.96 -12.73
CA ARG A 147 5.59 24.41 -13.90
C ARG A 147 4.79 24.58 -15.19
N SER A 148 5.30 25.38 -16.09
CA SER A 148 4.72 25.61 -17.41
C SER A 148 4.84 24.42 -18.39
N LYS A 149 5.73 23.46 -18.17
CA LYS A 149 5.92 22.29 -19.04
C LYS A 149 6.06 21.00 -18.24
N THR A 150 5.14 20.07 -18.45
CA THR A 150 4.95 18.81 -17.72
C THR A 150 6.04 17.74 -17.93
N ASN A 151 7.05 18.01 -18.72
CA ASN A 151 8.00 17.02 -19.21
C ASN A 151 9.42 17.18 -18.67
N VAL A 152 9.67 18.03 -17.70
CA VAL A 152 11.01 18.30 -17.20
C VAL A 152 11.33 17.46 -15.98
N TRP A 153 12.43 16.73 -16.05
CA TRP A 153 13.09 16.07 -14.94
C TRP A 153 13.42 17.07 -13.83
N SER A 154 13.28 16.64 -12.55
CA SER A 154 13.62 17.46 -11.37
C SER A 154 14.84 16.91 -10.69
N PRO A 155 15.79 17.77 -10.27
CA PRO A 155 17.00 17.36 -9.55
C PRO A 155 16.71 16.60 -8.24
N HIS A 156 15.60 16.92 -7.59
CA HIS A 156 15.19 16.36 -6.31
C HIS A 156 14.40 15.03 -6.43
N ASP A 157 14.06 14.58 -7.64
CA ASP A 157 13.26 13.34 -7.81
C ASP A 157 13.91 12.12 -7.14
N GLY A 158 15.23 12.00 -7.18
CA GLY A 158 15.97 10.93 -6.48
C GLY A 158 15.87 11.01 -4.96
N ILE A 159 15.87 12.23 -4.42
CA ILE A 159 15.84 12.47 -2.97
C ILE A 159 14.48 12.08 -2.39
N THR A 160 13.38 12.52 -3.00
CA THR A 160 12.03 12.21 -2.52
C THR A 160 11.66 10.73 -2.74
N PHE A 161 12.11 10.13 -3.86
CA PHE A 161 11.92 8.69 -4.12
C PHE A 161 12.72 7.80 -3.16
N TRP A 162 13.83 8.30 -2.62
CA TRP A 162 14.60 7.61 -1.59
C TRP A 162 13.77 7.38 -0.32
N LEU A 163 12.89 8.31 0.08
CA LEU A 163 11.98 8.14 1.21
C LEU A 163 11.02 6.97 1.01
N ILE A 164 10.49 6.78 -0.19
CA ILE A 164 9.63 5.63 -0.51
C ILE A 164 10.41 4.32 -0.34
N ARG A 165 11.65 4.28 -0.78
CA ARG A 165 12.54 3.12 -0.60
C ARG A 165 12.85 2.87 0.89
N TRP A 166 13.08 3.93 1.65
CA TRP A 166 13.28 3.85 3.09
C TRP A 166 12.03 3.34 3.83
N LEU A 167 10.84 3.78 3.43
CA LEU A 167 9.58 3.26 3.95
C LEU A 167 9.42 1.77 3.64
N LEU A 168 9.69 1.35 2.40
CA LEU A 168 9.66 -0.07 2.03
C LEU A 168 10.65 -0.90 2.86
N PHE A 169 11.87 -0.39 3.07
CA PHE A 169 12.86 -1.04 3.92
C PHE A 169 12.34 -1.23 5.35
N ARG A 170 11.83 -0.17 5.98
CA ARG A 170 11.29 -0.26 7.34
C ARG A 170 10.12 -1.23 7.43
N LEU A 171 9.22 -1.21 6.46
CA LEU A 171 8.07 -2.10 6.40
C LEU A 171 8.49 -3.57 6.36
N MET A 172 9.38 -3.93 5.43
CA MET A 172 9.80 -5.32 5.22
C MET A 172 10.71 -5.80 6.34
N PHE A 173 11.75 -5.03 6.67
CA PHE A 173 12.72 -5.41 7.69
C PHE A 173 12.08 -5.54 9.08
N ALA A 174 11.27 -4.58 9.49
CA ALA A 174 10.56 -4.66 10.76
C ALA A 174 9.58 -5.83 10.83
N SER A 175 8.88 -6.15 9.72
CA SER A 175 7.97 -7.31 9.66
C SER A 175 8.72 -8.64 9.80
N GLY A 176 9.91 -8.76 9.21
CA GLY A 176 10.76 -9.94 9.38
C GLY A 176 11.31 -10.06 10.81
N VAL A 177 11.85 -8.97 11.34
CA VAL A 177 12.43 -8.92 12.69
C VAL A 177 11.40 -9.23 13.77
N VAL A 178 10.19 -8.68 13.64
CA VAL A 178 9.15 -8.87 14.68
C VAL A 178 8.68 -10.33 14.80
N LYS A 179 8.75 -11.12 13.74
CA LYS A 179 8.43 -12.57 13.77
C LYS A 179 9.38 -13.31 14.72
N LEU A 180 10.64 -12.92 14.77
CA LEU A 180 11.65 -13.51 15.64
C LEU A 180 11.63 -12.90 17.04
N THR A 181 11.52 -11.58 17.20
CA THR A 181 11.49 -10.92 18.51
C THR A 181 10.24 -11.26 19.32
N SER A 182 9.14 -11.63 18.68
CA SER A 182 7.89 -12.02 19.34
C SER A 182 7.95 -13.37 20.08
N ARG A 183 9.01 -14.15 19.93
CA ARG A 183 9.20 -15.49 20.49
C ARG A 183 8.08 -16.48 20.12
N CYS A 184 7.49 -16.33 18.92
CA CYS A 184 6.48 -17.27 18.46
C CYS A 184 7.12 -18.62 18.12
N PRO A 185 6.71 -19.73 18.77
CA PRO A 185 7.38 -21.03 18.56
C PRO A 185 7.22 -21.54 17.12
N THR A 186 6.12 -21.22 16.45
CA THR A 186 5.91 -21.67 15.06
C THR A 186 6.82 -20.94 14.05
N TRP A 187 7.10 -19.65 14.29
CA TRP A 187 8.09 -18.91 13.49
C TRP A 187 9.50 -19.44 13.75
N TRP A 188 9.87 -19.69 15.00
CA TRP A 188 11.17 -20.25 15.36
C TRP A 188 11.36 -21.70 14.87
N GLY A 189 10.29 -22.49 14.92
CA GLY A 189 10.27 -23.87 14.43
C GLY A 189 10.11 -24.00 12.92
N LEU A 190 10.03 -22.88 12.18
CA LEU A 190 9.75 -22.81 10.74
C LEU A 190 8.41 -23.45 10.33
N THR A 191 7.51 -23.66 11.27
CA THR A 191 6.21 -24.29 11.04
C THR A 191 5.06 -23.27 10.91
N ALA A 192 5.35 -21.97 10.83
CA ALA A 192 4.32 -20.94 10.79
C ALA A 192 3.31 -21.14 9.65
N LEU A 193 3.74 -21.51 8.45
CA LEU A 193 2.86 -21.68 7.29
C LEU A 193 1.98 -22.94 7.38
N THR A 194 2.31 -23.92 8.23
CA THR A 194 1.42 -25.07 8.48
C THR A 194 0.14 -24.69 9.24
N TYR A 195 0.11 -23.49 9.81
CA TYR A 195 -1.06 -22.94 10.51
C TYR A 195 -1.61 -21.70 9.80
N HIS A 196 -0.76 -20.94 9.11
CA HIS A 196 -1.11 -19.63 8.57
C HIS A 196 -2.32 -19.66 7.64
N TYR A 197 -2.36 -20.60 6.71
CA TYR A 197 -3.34 -20.62 5.63
C TYR A 197 -4.79 -20.77 6.13
N GLU A 198 -5.01 -21.57 7.18
CA GLU A 198 -6.33 -21.75 7.77
C GLU A 198 -6.65 -20.72 8.86
N THR A 199 -5.63 -20.11 9.50
CA THR A 199 -5.82 -19.22 10.67
C THR A 199 -5.77 -17.74 10.35
N GLN A 200 -5.41 -17.35 9.12
CA GLN A 200 -5.42 -15.96 8.69
C GLN A 200 -6.84 -15.39 8.64
N CYS A 201 -7.00 -14.06 8.72
CA CYS A 201 -8.30 -13.42 8.89
C CYS A 201 -9.35 -13.89 7.87
N ILE A 202 -9.11 -13.66 6.59
CA ILE A 202 -10.02 -14.10 5.50
C ILE A 202 -9.17 -14.82 4.45
N PRO A 203 -9.09 -16.17 4.49
CA PRO A 203 -8.37 -16.94 3.48
C PRO A 203 -9.05 -16.85 2.12
N THR A 204 -8.32 -17.20 1.07
CA THR A 204 -8.84 -17.45 -0.28
C THR A 204 -8.99 -18.95 -0.53
N PRO A 205 -9.66 -19.39 -1.62
CA PRO A 205 -9.67 -20.80 -1.99
C PRO A 205 -8.25 -21.39 -2.19
N ALA A 206 -7.32 -20.58 -2.71
CA ALA A 206 -5.93 -21.01 -2.89
C ALA A 206 -5.20 -21.31 -1.57
N ALA A 207 -5.65 -20.71 -0.45
CA ALA A 207 -5.10 -21.02 0.88
C ALA A 207 -5.31 -22.49 1.27
N TRP A 208 -6.47 -23.07 0.91
CA TRP A 208 -6.75 -24.48 1.16
C TRP A 208 -5.76 -25.40 0.43
N PHE A 209 -5.46 -25.10 -0.84
CA PHE A 209 -4.48 -25.85 -1.62
C PHE A 209 -3.06 -25.65 -1.07
N ALA A 210 -2.70 -24.43 -0.69
CA ALA A 210 -1.39 -24.12 -0.10
C ALA A 210 -1.20 -24.82 1.26
N HIS A 211 -2.27 -25.03 2.02
CA HIS A 211 -2.26 -25.76 3.28
C HIS A 211 -1.93 -27.25 3.09
N GLN A 212 -2.30 -27.84 1.93
CA GLN A 212 -2.01 -29.24 1.59
C GLN A 212 -0.55 -29.49 1.14
N LEU A 213 0.25 -28.45 0.98
CA LEU A 213 1.66 -28.60 0.55
C LEU A 213 2.49 -29.40 1.59
N PRO A 214 3.48 -30.18 1.14
CA PRO A 214 4.36 -30.92 2.05
C PRO A 214 5.02 -30.03 3.10
N VAL A 215 5.13 -30.49 4.33
CA VAL A 215 5.66 -29.72 5.47
C VAL A 215 7.08 -29.17 5.20
N TRP A 216 7.94 -29.94 4.53
CA TRP A 216 9.28 -29.48 4.19
C TRP A 216 9.25 -28.24 3.26
N LEU A 217 8.30 -28.19 2.30
CA LEU A 217 8.16 -27.06 1.39
C LEU A 217 7.59 -25.84 2.11
N GLN A 218 6.65 -26.05 3.04
CA GLN A 218 6.13 -24.96 3.89
C GLN A 218 7.24 -24.39 4.79
N LYS A 219 8.10 -25.23 5.38
CA LYS A 219 9.26 -24.79 6.15
C LYS A 219 10.26 -24.00 5.30
N LEU A 220 10.56 -24.48 4.10
CA LEU A 220 11.43 -23.76 3.16
C LEU A 220 10.82 -22.42 2.76
N SER A 221 9.50 -22.34 2.62
CA SER A 221 8.80 -21.09 2.33
C SER A 221 8.87 -20.08 3.50
N VAL A 222 8.91 -20.55 4.76
CA VAL A 222 9.20 -19.69 5.92
C VAL A 222 10.64 -19.16 5.86
N VAL A 223 11.62 -20.00 5.51
CA VAL A 223 13.00 -19.53 5.30
C VAL A 223 13.07 -18.49 4.19
N ALA A 224 12.40 -18.73 3.06
CA ALA A 224 12.32 -17.76 1.97
C ALA A 224 11.69 -16.43 2.43
N THR A 225 10.66 -16.47 3.29
CA THR A 225 10.05 -15.28 3.88
C THR A 225 11.07 -14.50 4.69
N TYR A 226 11.86 -15.14 5.55
CA TYR A 226 12.92 -14.46 6.30
C TYR A 226 14.00 -13.85 5.40
N VAL A 227 14.40 -14.56 4.35
CA VAL A 227 15.38 -14.04 3.38
C VAL A 227 14.83 -12.78 2.70
N VAL A 228 13.56 -12.80 2.26
CA VAL A 228 12.91 -11.69 1.56
C VAL A 228 12.65 -10.50 2.49
N GLU A 229 12.28 -10.74 3.75
CA GLU A 229 11.94 -9.66 4.68
C GLU A 229 13.16 -9.13 5.46
N ILE A 230 14.17 -9.95 5.76
CA ILE A 230 15.32 -9.53 6.58
C ILE A 230 16.59 -9.35 5.72
N GLY A 231 16.90 -10.30 4.85
CA GLY A 231 18.16 -10.29 4.09
C GLY A 231 18.15 -9.37 2.89
N ILE A 232 17.14 -9.49 2.02
CA ILE A 232 17.03 -8.74 0.76
C ILE A 232 16.88 -7.22 0.95
N PRO A 233 16.20 -6.68 1.98
CA PRO A 233 16.05 -5.23 2.14
C PRO A 233 17.38 -4.46 2.18
N TRP A 234 18.45 -5.05 2.68
CA TRP A 234 19.78 -4.43 2.68
C TRP A 234 20.30 -4.13 1.27
N LEU A 235 19.88 -4.91 0.28
CA LEU A 235 20.24 -4.73 -1.12
C LEU A 235 19.59 -3.49 -1.75
N PHE A 236 18.54 -2.91 -1.15
CA PHE A 236 17.82 -1.73 -1.67
C PHE A 236 18.73 -0.51 -1.79
N PHE A 237 19.72 -0.39 -0.90
CA PHE A 237 20.63 0.75 -0.83
C PHE A 237 21.94 0.55 -1.59
N LEU A 238 22.18 -0.64 -2.12
CA LEU A 238 23.40 -0.90 -2.87
C LEU A 238 23.35 -0.24 -4.27
N PRO A 239 24.48 0.22 -4.80
CA PRO A 239 24.55 0.96 -6.06
C PRO A 239 24.25 0.10 -7.29
N SER A 240 24.28 -1.24 -7.17
CA SER A 240 24.03 -2.16 -8.27
C SER A 240 22.57 -2.17 -8.69
N GLN A 241 22.33 -1.92 -9.99
CA GLN A 241 20.99 -2.02 -10.57
C GLN A 241 20.46 -3.46 -10.56
N ARG A 242 21.33 -4.46 -10.76
CA ARG A 242 20.95 -5.87 -10.77
C ARG A 242 20.41 -6.31 -9.42
N LEU A 243 21.08 -5.92 -8.32
CA LEU A 243 20.65 -6.24 -6.96
C LEU A 243 19.30 -5.60 -6.63
N ARG A 244 19.07 -4.34 -7.05
CA ARG A 244 17.78 -3.67 -6.84
C ARG A 244 16.65 -4.32 -7.64
N VAL A 245 16.90 -4.72 -8.89
CA VAL A 245 15.92 -5.43 -9.73
C VAL A 245 15.61 -6.81 -9.15
N PHE A 246 16.62 -7.55 -8.69
CA PHE A 246 16.43 -8.81 -7.96
C PHE A 246 15.57 -8.60 -6.71
N SER A 247 15.87 -7.57 -5.92
CA SER A 247 15.08 -7.21 -4.74
C SER A 247 13.64 -6.89 -5.11
N PHE A 248 13.41 -6.14 -6.20
CA PHE A 248 12.07 -5.84 -6.70
C PHE A 248 11.26 -7.12 -6.98
N TYR A 249 11.80 -8.03 -7.77
CA TYR A 249 11.08 -9.27 -8.11
C TYR A 249 10.86 -10.18 -6.90
N SER A 250 11.81 -10.24 -5.98
CA SER A 250 11.67 -11.03 -4.74
C SER A 250 10.55 -10.47 -3.85
N GLN A 251 10.49 -9.14 -3.68
CA GLN A 251 9.42 -8.49 -2.94
C GLN A 251 8.06 -8.68 -3.63
N VAL A 252 7.99 -8.45 -4.94
CA VAL A 252 6.76 -8.64 -5.73
C VAL A 252 6.25 -10.08 -5.61
N LEU A 253 7.14 -11.07 -5.74
CA LEU A 253 6.76 -12.48 -5.60
C LEU A 253 6.13 -12.76 -4.24
N LEU A 254 6.75 -12.29 -3.14
CA LEU A 254 6.19 -12.47 -1.80
C LEU A 254 4.79 -11.83 -1.69
N GLN A 255 4.62 -10.58 -2.16
CA GLN A 255 3.33 -9.89 -2.10
C GLN A 255 2.26 -10.60 -2.92
N VAL A 256 2.60 -11.09 -4.12
CA VAL A 256 1.66 -11.82 -4.98
C VAL A 256 1.23 -13.13 -4.32
N LEU A 257 2.16 -13.89 -3.72
CA LEU A 257 1.83 -15.12 -3.00
C LEU A 257 0.88 -14.85 -1.82
N ILE A 258 1.07 -13.76 -1.08
CA ILE A 258 0.18 -13.37 0.01
C ILE A 258 -1.21 -12.99 -0.55
N ILE A 259 -1.30 -12.23 -1.65
CA ILE A 259 -2.59 -11.87 -2.29
C ILE A 259 -3.34 -13.11 -2.78
N VAL A 260 -2.63 -14.08 -3.37
CA VAL A 260 -3.24 -15.30 -3.88
C VAL A 260 -3.83 -16.15 -2.76
N THR A 261 -3.16 -16.20 -1.59
CA THR A 261 -3.58 -17.06 -0.47
C THR A 261 -4.43 -16.36 0.58
N GLY A 262 -4.52 -15.02 0.57
CA GLY A 262 -5.27 -14.28 1.58
C GLY A 262 -5.83 -12.93 1.10
N ASN A 263 -6.93 -12.52 1.71
CA ASN A 263 -7.60 -11.25 1.43
C ASN A 263 -7.10 -10.17 2.41
N TYR A 264 -6.01 -9.48 2.06
CA TYR A 264 -5.41 -8.41 2.86
C TYR A 264 -5.70 -7.01 2.27
N ASN A 265 -6.91 -6.82 1.74
CA ASN A 265 -7.39 -5.54 1.17
C ASN A 265 -6.40 -4.88 0.19
N PHE A 266 -6.18 -3.58 0.29
CA PHE A 266 -5.20 -2.84 -0.52
C PHE A 266 -3.76 -2.91 0.04
N PHE A 267 -3.51 -3.55 1.19
CA PHE A 267 -2.20 -3.54 1.86
C PHE A 267 -1.06 -4.06 0.96
N ASN A 268 -1.22 -5.27 0.42
CA ASN A 268 -0.20 -5.86 -0.45
C ASN A 268 -0.07 -5.11 -1.78
N LEU A 269 -1.18 -4.57 -2.32
CA LEU A 269 -1.16 -3.71 -3.51
C LEU A 269 -0.38 -2.42 -3.25
N LEU A 270 -0.57 -1.79 -2.08
CA LEU A 270 0.22 -0.63 -1.65
C LEU A 270 1.71 -0.99 -1.55
N THR A 271 2.04 -2.15 -0.97
CA THR A 271 3.44 -2.61 -0.89
C THR A 271 4.04 -2.84 -2.29
N LEU A 272 3.28 -3.40 -3.26
CA LEU A 272 3.70 -3.50 -4.66
C LEU A 272 4.00 -2.13 -5.28
N VAL A 273 3.17 -1.12 -4.98
CA VAL A 273 3.40 0.26 -5.43
C VAL A 273 4.68 0.83 -4.82
N LEU A 274 4.95 0.57 -3.53
CA LEU A 274 6.20 0.98 -2.87
C LEU A 274 7.43 0.30 -3.49
N CYS A 275 7.31 -0.96 -3.95
CA CYS A 275 8.39 -1.69 -4.62
C CYS A 275 8.88 -1.01 -5.91
N LEU A 276 8.04 -0.18 -6.56
CA LEU A 276 8.46 0.61 -7.73
C LEU A 276 9.65 1.54 -7.43
N SER A 277 9.87 1.88 -6.15
CA SER A 277 11.02 2.67 -5.72
C SER A 277 12.37 2.00 -5.94
N LEU A 278 12.40 0.71 -6.21
CA LEU A 278 13.60 -0.07 -6.50
C LEU A 278 13.99 -0.04 -7.99
N LEU A 279 13.08 0.44 -8.86
CA LEU A 279 13.27 0.47 -10.31
C LEU A 279 13.74 1.86 -10.81
N ASP A 280 14.34 1.84 -11.98
CA ASP A 280 14.69 3.00 -12.79
C ASP A 280 13.91 2.96 -14.12
N ASP A 281 13.79 4.10 -14.82
CA ASP A 281 13.08 4.18 -16.11
C ASP A 281 13.62 3.25 -17.19
N GLN A 282 14.90 2.84 -17.09
CA GLN A 282 15.50 1.87 -18.00
C GLN A 282 14.85 0.49 -17.90
N ASN A 283 14.36 0.13 -16.71
CA ASN A 283 13.67 -1.14 -16.48
C ASN A 283 12.26 -1.17 -17.06
N LEU A 284 11.62 0.01 -17.24
CA LEU A 284 10.26 0.13 -17.77
C LEU A 284 10.23 0.43 -19.29
N LYS A 285 11.36 0.85 -19.88
CA LYS A 285 11.44 1.01 -21.32
C LYS A 285 11.56 -0.36 -21.94
N SER A 286 10.50 -0.81 -22.63
CA SER A 286 10.57 -1.96 -23.53
C SER A 286 11.77 -1.77 -24.46
N GLU A 287 12.62 -2.78 -24.60
CA GLU A 287 13.68 -2.81 -25.62
C GLU A 287 13.04 -2.68 -27.00
N GLN A 288 12.87 -1.47 -27.49
CA GLN A 288 12.80 -1.27 -28.94
C GLN A 288 14.16 -1.70 -29.50
N LYS A 289 14.19 -2.93 -30.03
CA LYS A 289 15.29 -3.46 -30.85
C LYS A 289 15.61 -2.45 -31.94
N GLY A 290 16.65 -1.63 -31.76
CA GLY A 290 17.09 -0.75 -32.80
C GLY A 290 17.67 0.56 -32.29
N LYS A 291 18.76 0.47 -31.57
CA LYS A 291 19.93 1.35 -31.48
C LYS A 291 20.58 1.12 -30.13
N LYS A 292 21.56 0.22 -30.09
CA LYS A 292 22.59 0.24 -29.07
C LYS A 292 23.20 1.63 -29.08
N THR A 293 22.70 2.53 -28.25
CA THR A 293 23.45 3.73 -27.90
C THR A 293 24.67 3.20 -27.15
N GLN A 294 25.80 3.22 -27.83
CA GLN A 294 27.08 2.93 -27.22
C GLN A 294 27.20 3.81 -25.98
N GLN A 295 27.00 3.19 -24.80
CA GLN A 295 27.46 3.78 -23.57
C GLN A 295 28.97 3.93 -23.70
N LYS A 296 29.41 5.16 -23.98
CA LYS A 296 30.82 5.54 -23.92
C LYS A 296 31.39 5.10 -22.58
N GLY A 297 32.30 4.13 -22.62
CA GLY A 297 33.39 3.90 -21.74
C GLY A 297 33.17 4.13 -20.22
N GLN A 298 32.32 3.33 -19.56
CA GLN A 298 32.65 3.01 -18.19
C GLN A 298 33.87 2.11 -18.21
N GLY A 299 34.99 2.59 -17.61
CA GLY A 299 36.24 1.86 -17.64
C GLY A 299 36.04 0.42 -17.13
N PHE A 300 36.77 -0.50 -17.73
CA PHE A 300 36.79 -1.93 -17.41
C PHE A 300 36.81 -2.21 -15.90
N SER A 301 37.51 -1.39 -15.12
CA SER A 301 37.65 -1.48 -13.66
C SER A 301 36.33 -1.31 -12.90
N ILE A 302 35.46 -0.34 -13.27
CA ILE A 302 34.19 -0.08 -12.53
C ILE A 302 33.16 -1.20 -12.80
N LYS A 303 33.10 -1.71 -14.04
CA LYS A 303 32.21 -2.85 -14.38
C LYS A 303 32.59 -4.11 -13.63
N SER A 304 33.90 -4.40 -13.54
CA SER A 304 34.42 -5.55 -12.82
C SER A 304 34.15 -5.46 -11.32
N LEU A 305 34.29 -4.27 -10.74
CA LEU A 305 33.97 -4.01 -9.32
C LEU A 305 32.47 -4.23 -9.03
N THR A 306 31.59 -3.78 -9.91
CA THR A 306 30.13 -3.97 -9.74
C THR A 306 29.75 -5.45 -9.83
N VAL A 307 30.35 -6.22 -10.76
CA VAL A 307 30.10 -7.67 -10.87
C VAL A 307 30.60 -8.39 -9.62
N LEU A 308 31.79 -8.02 -9.11
CA LEU A 308 32.31 -8.57 -7.87
C LEU A 308 31.40 -8.31 -6.68
N LEU A 309 30.86 -7.08 -6.57
CA LEU A 309 29.89 -6.70 -5.55
C LEU A 309 28.61 -7.54 -5.64
N ASP A 310 28.09 -7.75 -6.87
CA ASP A 310 26.90 -8.58 -7.10
C ASP A 310 27.16 -10.03 -6.64
N LEU A 311 28.28 -10.61 -7.05
CA LEU A 311 28.67 -11.99 -6.68
C LEU A 311 28.85 -12.13 -5.17
N LEU A 312 29.50 -11.15 -4.55
CA LEU A 312 29.70 -11.14 -3.10
C LEU A 312 28.34 -11.05 -2.36
N ALA A 313 27.45 -10.17 -2.80
CA ALA A 313 26.13 -10.00 -2.18
C ALA A 313 25.28 -11.28 -2.29
N PHE A 314 25.21 -11.90 -3.46
CA PHE A 314 24.49 -13.16 -3.65
C PHE A 314 25.16 -14.32 -2.89
N GLY A 315 26.49 -14.40 -2.92
CA GLY A 315 27.25 -15.40 -2.19
C GLY A 315 27.03 -15.30 -0.67
N LEU A 316 27.09 -14.11 -0.10
CA LEU A 316 26.82 -13.88 1.31
C LEU A 316 25.36 -14.21 1.67
N LEU A 317 24.40 -13.79 0.85
CA LEU A 317 22.99 -14.09 1.09
C LEU A 317 22.74 -15.60 1.09
N ALA A 318 23.26 -16.33 0.11
CA ALA A 318 23.16 -17.79 0.04
C ALA A 318 23.87 -18.48 1.21
N PHE A 319 25.11 -18.08 1.50
CA PHE A 319 25.91 -18.65 2.59
C PHE A 319 25.22 -18.50 3.95
N TRP A 320 24.76 -17.28 4.28
CA TRP A 320 24.09 -17.02 5.55
C TRP A 320 22.74 -17.75 5.63
N THR A 321 21.99 -17.84 4.51
CA THR A 321 20.73 -18.60 4.45
C THR A 321 20.97 -20.07 4.78
N VAL A 322 21.94 -20.71 4.12
CA VAL A 322 22.28 -22.12 4.39
C VAL A 322 22.76 -22.30 5.83
N LYS A 323 23.61 -21.42 6.32
CA LYS A 323 24.20 -21.52 7.67
C LYS A 323 23.16 -21.30 8.78
N TYR A 324 22.33 -20.25 8.69
CA TYR A 324 21.38 -19.92 9.76
C TYR A 324 20.15 -20.83 9.78
N PHE A 325 19.80 -21.42 8.65
CA PHE A 325 18.65 -22.33 8.57
C PHE A 325 19.04 -23.78 8.33
N ASN A 326 20.33 -24.09 8.44
CA ASN A 326 20.88 -25.45 8.30
C ASN A 326 20.22 -26.23 7.15
N LEU A 327 20.23 -25.64 5.94
CA LEU A 327 19.58 -26.24 4.78
C LEU A 327 20.35 -27.48 4.32
N GLN A 328 19.67 -28.63 4.30
CA GLN A 328 20.23 -29.91 3.85
C GLN A 328 19.32 -30.48 2.77
N ILE A 329 19.94 -30.88 1.64
CA ILE A 329 19.22 -31.51 0.53
C ILE A 329 19.24 -33.02 0.75
N ASN A 330 18.07 -33.61 0.91
CA ASN A 330 17.88 -35.04 0.95
C ASN A 330 17.46 -35.53 -0.45
N LEU A 331 18.40 -36.13 -1.15
CA LEU A 331 18.19 -36.62 -2.52
C LEU A 331 17.36 -37.92 -2.55
N GLU A 332 17.30 -38.68 -1.46
CA GLU A 332 16.51 -39.92 -1.39
C GLU A 332 15.02 -39.62 -1.36
N ASN A 333 14.63 -38.59 -0.58
CA ASN A 333 13.22 -38.20 -0.40
C ASN A 333 12.82 -36.98 -1.24
N TYR A 334 13.70 -36.47 -2.11
CA TYR A 334 13.50 -35.26 -2.87
C TYR A 334 12.99 -34.08 -2.01
N SER A 335 13.57 -33.88 -0.84
CA SER A 335 13.15 -32.89 0.14
C SER A 335 14.33 -32.01 0.59
N VAL A 336 14.01 -30.82 1.09
CA VAL A 336 14.99 -29.91 1.70
C VAL A 336 14.66 -29.78 3.18
N GLU A 337 15.54 -30.31 4.01
CA GLU A 337 15.40 -30.12 5.46
C GLU A 337 15.87 -28.74 5.85
N SER A 338 15.13 -28.10 6.75
CA SER A 338 15.45 -26.77 7.27
C SER A 338 15.18 -26.69 8.77
N LYS A 339 16.12 -26.07 9.50
CA LYS A 339 16.04 -25.89 10.96
C LYS A 339 16.73 -24.59 11.35
N THR A 340 16.15 -23.80 12.22
CA THR A 340 16.80 -22.62 12.79
C THR A 340 18.04 -23.02 13.59
N ALA A 341 19.22 -22.50 13.19
CA ALA A 341 20.52 -22.83 13.76
C ALA A 341 21.11 -21.74 14.66
N PHE A 342 20.30 -20.77 15.11
CA PHE A 342 20.70 -19.69 16.01
C PHE A 342 19.70 -19.57 17.16
N THR A 343 20.16 -19.02 18.29
CA THR A 343 19.33 -18.82 19.47
C THR A 343 18.67 -17.44 19.46
N TYR A 344 17.67 -17.26 20.33
CA TYR A 344 17.03 -15.96 20.53
C TYR A 344 18.04 -14.90 21.02
N HIS A 345 18.99 -15.31 21.88
CA HIS A 345 20.05 -14.41 22.37
C HIS A 345 20.98 -13.96 21.24
N ASP A 346 21.43 -14.88 20.38
CA ASP A 346 22.25 -14.57 19.22
C ASP A 346 21.55 -13.59 18.29
N PHE A 347 20.26 -13.80 18.06
CA PHE A 347 19.45 -12.91 17.22
C PHE A 347 19.33 -11.50 17.81
N LEU A 348 19.07 -11.37 19.12
CA LEU A 348 19.01 -10.06 19.77
C LEU A 348 20.36 -9.34 19.73
N GLN A 349 21.45 -10.06 19.97
CA GLN A 349 22.80 -9.49 19.87
C GLN A 349 23.08 -8.99 18.45
N TRP A 350 22.73 -9.80 17.44
CA TRP A 350 22.83 -9.40 16.04
C TRP A 350 22.00 -8.13 15.77
N LEU A 351 20.74 -8.09 16.22
CA LEU A 351 19.83 -6.96 16.01
C LEU A 351 20.39 -5.67 16.63
N ARG A 352 20.84 -5.71 17.87
CA ARG A 352 21.48 -4.58 18.57
C ARG A 352 22.71 -4.07 17.80
N THR A 353 23.54 -5.00 17.36
CA THR A 353 24.73 -4.65 16.59
C THR A 353 24.42 -3.99 15.27
N LEU A 354 23.33 -4.36 14.58
CA LEU A 354 23.02 -3.89 13.25
C LEU A 354 22.05 -2.69 13.20
N THR A 355 21.32 -2.39 14.25
CA THR A 355 20.31 -1.31 14.21
C THR A 355 20.95 0.04 13.88
N PHE A 356 22.02 0.47 14.60
CA PHE A 356 22.71 1.71 14.30
C PHE A 356 23.48 1.70 12.96
N PRO A 357 24.24 0.67 12.59
CA PRO A 357 24.83 0.57 11.26
C PRO A 357 23.81 0.67 10.13
N SER A 358 22.60 0.13 10.30
CA SER A 358 21.51 0.29 9.30
C SER A 358 21.11 1.76 9.12
N ILE A 359 20.99 2.51 10.22
CA ILE A 359 20.69 3.94 10.19
C ILE A 359 21.81 4.71 9.49
N TRP A 360 23.09 4.41 9.80
CA TRP A 360 24.24 5.04 9.15
C TRP A 360 24.34 4.71 7.66
N LEU A 361 24.07 3.47 7.28
CA LEU A 361 24.00 3.07 5.86
C LEU A 361 22.90 3.85 5.13
N ALA A 362 21.73 3.94 5.74
CA ALA A 362 20.62 4.72 5.18
C ALA A 362 20.97 6.21 5.08
N ALA A 363 21.57 6.80 6.13
CA ALA A 363 22.00 8.19 6.13
C ALA A 363 23.08 8.46 5.07
N ALA A 364 24.06 7.57 4.90
CA ALA A 364 25.07 7.68 3.84
C ALA A 364 24.45 7.59 2.45
N SER A 365 23.50 6.66 2.26
CA SER A 365 22.76 6.53 0.99
C SER A 365 21.91 7.77 0.70
N LEU A 366 21.25 8.36 1.70
CA LEU A 366 20.52 9.61 1.56
C LEU A 366 21.45 10.78 1.24
N GLY A 367 22.59 10.88 1.96
CA GLY A 367 23.62 11.88 1.71
C GLY A 367 24.13 11.83 0.27
N TRP A 368 24.33 10.63 -0.28
CA TRP A 368 24.72 10.45 -1.68
C TRP A 368 23.65 10.99 -2.65
N GLU A 369 22.37 10.71 -2.42
CA GLU A 369 21.29 11.22 -3.27
C GLU A 369 21.17 12.75 -3.19
N ILE A 370 21.35 13.33 -1.99
CA ILE A 370 21.35 14.79 -1.79
C ILE A 370 22.51 15.43 -2.56
N LEU A 371 23.74 14.92 -2.42
CA LEU A 371 24.91 15.42 -3.13
C LEU A 371 24.78 15.27 -4.64
N TYR A 372 24.26 14.14 -5.08
CA TYR A 372 24.03 13.91 -6.51
C TYR A 372 22.93 14.84 -7.07
N GLY A 373 21.87 15.10 -6.30
CA GLY A 373 20.84 16.09 -6.62
C GLY A 373 21.41 17.52 -6.71
N MET A 374 22.33 17.88 -5.79
CA MET A 374 23.04 19.16 -5.81
C MET A 374 23.87 19.33 -7.09
N TYR A 375 24.69 18.32 -7.42
CA TYR A 375 25.48 18.31 -8.66
C TYR A 375 24.59 18.51 -9.90
N ARG A 376 23.48 17.80 -9.97
CA ARG A 376 22.50 17.92 -11.06
C ARG A 376 21.84 19.31 -11.12
N SER A 377 21.50 19.90 -9.97
CA SER A 377 20.96 21.27 -9.91
C SER A 377 21.96 22.30 -10.40
N ALA A 378 23.22 22.15 -10.02
CA ALA A 378 24.32 22.99 -10.46
C ALA A 378 24.61 22.88 -11.97
N SER A 379 24.25 21.76 -12.59
CA SER A 379 24.50 21.48 -14.01
C SER A 379 23.39 22.00 -14.95
N ILE A 380 22.32 22.61 -14.42
CA ILE A 380 21.23 23.17 -15.24
C ILE A 380 21.69 24.44 -15.96
N PRO A 381 21.44 24.56 -17.28
CA PRO A 381 21.79 25.77 -18.03
C PRO A 381 20.86 26.94 -17.71
N GLY A 382 21.41 28.15 -17.63
CA GLY A 382 20.67 29.39 -17.34
C GLY A 382 20.63 29.72 -15.84
N ILE A 383 21.02 30.95 -15.46
CA ILE A 383 21.18 31.41 -14.09
C ILE A 383 19.86 31.32 -13.30
N PHE A 384 18.76 31.78 -13.89
CA PHE A 384 17.43 31.75 -13.25
C PHE A 384 16.97 30.33 -12.96
N TRP A 385 17.09 29.42 -13.93
CA TRP A 385 16.67 28.03 -13.77
C TRP A 385 17.55 27.26 -12.81
N LYS A 386 18.86 27.56 -12.79
CA LYS A 386 19.79 27.01 -11.80
C LYS A 386 19.40 27.44 -10.38
N PHE A 387 19.16 28.74 -10.16
CA PHE A 387 18.74 29.27 -8.88
C PHE A 387 17.43 28.65 -8.41
N TRP A 388 16.42 28.56 -9.28
CA TRP A 388 15.15 27.94 -8.99
C TRP A 388 15.29 26.46 -8.63
N ALA A 389 16.07 25.69 -9.38
CA ALA A 389 16.36 24.28 -9.10
C ALA A 389 17.12 24.09 -7.77
N THR A 390 18.02 25.00 -7.42
CA THR A 390 18.75 24.98 -6.15
C THR A 390 17.81 25.21 -4.97
N ILE A 391 16.88 26.17 -5.06
CA ILE A 391 15.87 26.39 -4.02
C ILE A 391 15.01 25.13 -3.83
N GLN A 392 14.51 24.55 -4.91
CA GLN A 392 13.75 23.29 -4.81
C GLN A 392 14.58 22.17 -4.18
N TRP A 393 15.84 22.01 -4.57
CA TRP A 393 16.73 21.03 -3.98
C TRP A 393 16.92 21.25 -2.46
N ILE A 394 17.10 22.48 -2.01
CA ILE A 394 17.22 22.81 -0.58
C ILE A 394 15.94 22.40 0.17
N ILE A 395 14.77 22.82 -0.32
CA ILE A 395 13.49 22.56 0.33
C ILE A 395 13.22 21.04 0.44
N PHE A 396 13.38 20.30 -0.66
CA PHE A 396 13.12 18.87 -0.66
C PHE A 396 14.18 18.07 0.11
N SER A 397 15.44 18.51 0.11
CA SER A 397 16.48 17.90 0.94
C SER A 397 16.19 18.08 2.42
N PHE A 398 15.81 19.29 2.85
CA PHE A 398 15.45 19.57 4.24
C PHE A 398 14.21 18.77 4.67
N ALA A 399 13.15 18.75 3.86
CA ALA A 399 11.95 17.97 4.13
C ALA A 399 12.28 16.46 4.25
N THR A 400 13.12 15.94 3.36
CA THR A 400 13.50 14.52 3.35
C THR A 400 14.35 14.15 4.58
N VAL A 401 15.33 14.98 4.94
CA VAL A 401 16.13 14.77 6.15
C VAL A 401 15.25 14.83 7.39
N GLY A 402 14.31 15.78 7.46
CA GLY A 402 13.34 15.87 8.55
C GLY A 402 12.49 14.62 8.68
N MET A 403 11.91 14.14 7.57
CA MET A 403 11.10 12.89 7.54
C MET A 403 11.95 11.67 7.92
N PHE A 404 13.17 11.56 7.41
CA PHE A 404 14.08 10.49 7.78
C PHE A 404 14.36 10.51 9.28
N THR A 405 14.70 11.66 9.84
CA THR A 405 15.03 11.82 11.26
C THR A 405 13.87 11.43 12.17
N VAL A 406 12.65 11.89 11.86
CA VAL A 406 11.44 11.55 12.64
C VAL A 406 11.14 10.06 12.55
N SER A 407 11.35 9.44 11.37
CA SER A 407 11.11 8.02 11.14
C SER A 407 12.05 7.08 11.91
N LEU A 408 13.15 7.60 12.46
CA LEU A 408 14.07 6.79 13.28
C LEU A 408 13.42 6.35 14.59
N VAL A 409 12.49 7.13 15.16
CA VAL A 409 11.80 6.76 16.40
C VAL A 409 11.00 5.48 16.23
N PRO A 410 10.01 5.38 15.33
CA PRO A 410 9.28 4.13 15.11
C PRO A 410 10.15 3.02 14.51
N TYR A 411 11.21 3.33 13.79
CA TYR A 411 12.15 2.32 13.30
C TYR A 411 12.88 1.61 14.45
N THR A 412 13.37 2.35 15.43
CA THR A 412 14.12 1.78 16.56
C THR A 412 13.24 1.02 17.57
N TYR A 413 11.89 1.01 17.40
CA TYR A 413 11.02 0.12 18.18
C TYR A 413 11.27 -1.36 17.94
N ILE A 414 12.04 -1.74 16.90
CA ILE A 414 12.49 -3.11 16.69
C ILE A 414 13.47 -3.58 17.77
N ASP A 415 14.21 -2.63 18.41
CA ASP A 415 15.13 -2.89 19.52
C ASP A 415 15.01 -1.79 20.57
N PHE A 416 14.53 -2.18 21.75
CA PHE A 416 14.22 -1.26 22.85
C PHE A 416 15.45 -0.45 23.34
N GLU A 417 16.62 -1.08 23.38
CA GLU A 417 17.86 -0.40 23.83
C GLU A 417 18.28 0.68 22.84
N SER A 418 18.20 0.38 21.55
CA SER A 418 18.51 1.36 20.49
C SER A 418 17.55 2.55 20.51
N ASN A 419 16.28 2.35 20.84
CA ASN A 419 15.32 3.43 20.96
C ASN A 419 15.69 4.41 22.09
N GLY A 420 16.19 3.90 23.22
CA GLY A 420 16.65 4.72 24.35
C GLY A 420 17.90 5.56 24.05
N GLN A 421 18.67 5.24 23.02
CA GLN A 421 19.89 5.94 22.62
C GLN A 421 19.63 7.09 21.63
N LEU A 422 18.42 7.22 21.09
CA LEU A 422 18.08 8.35 20.23
C LEU A 422 18.02 9.66 21.02
N TRP A 423 18.37 10.76 20.35
CA TRP A 423 18.35 12.09 20.98
C TRP A 423 16.93 12.49 21.42
N PRO A 424 16.78 13.05 22.63
CA PRO A 424 15.46 13.47 23.16
C PRO A 424 14.72 14.48 22.28
N SER A 425 15.47 15.30 21.49
CA SER A 425 14.88 16.23 20.53
C SER A 425 14.14 15.54 19.38
N VAL A 426 14.61 14.36 18.96
CA VAL A 426 13.95 13.56 17.91
C VAL A 426 12.64 12.98 18.43
N HIS A 427 12.63 12.46 19.67
CA HIS A 427 11.40 11.98 20.33
C HIS A 427 10.38 13.11 20.49
N ARG A 428 10.82 14.32 20.91
CA ARG A 428 9.94 15.49 21.01
C ARG A 428 9.38 15.93 19.65
N LEU A 429 10.16 15.83 18.59
CA LEU A 429 9.69 16.13 17.24
C LEU A 429 8.68 15.09 16.77
N PHE A 430 8.96 13.81 17.00
CA PHE A 430 8.04 12.71 16.68
C PHE A 430 6.69 12.90 17.39
N SER A 431 6.67 13.16 18.70
CA SER A 431 5.42 13.32 19.47
C SER A 431 4.54 14.48 18.98
N LYS A 432 5.12 15.52 18.36
CA LYS A 432 4.36 16.62 17.77
C LYS A 432 3.66 16.23 16.46
N VAL A 433 4.24 15.32 15.70
CA VAL A 433 3.73 14.93 14.37
C VAL A 433 2.99 13.60 14.37
N ASP A 434 3.06 12.81 15.43
CA ASP A 434 2.46 11.49 15.55
C ASP A 434 0.95 11.49 15.26
N ARG A 435 0.22 12.52 15.73
CA ARG A 435 -1.22 12.69 15.47
C ARG A 435 -1.58 12.77 13.98
N TYR A 436 -0.65 13.13 13.12
CA TYR A 436 -0.82 13.22 11.67
C TYR A 436 -0.45 11.91 10.95
N GLN A 437 0.00 10.90 11.68
CA GLN A 437 0.41 9.59 11.14
C GLN A 437 1.44 9.69 10.00
N LEU A 438 2.39 10.64 10.12
CA LEU A 438 3.40 10.89 9.10
C LEU A 438 4.46 9.79 9.04
N VAL A 439 4.73 9.15 10.17
CA VAL A 439 5.67 8.03 10.30
C VAL A 439 5.13 7.03 11.31
N ASN A 440 5.26 5.72 11.00
CA ASN A 440 4.66 4.66 11.80
C ASN A 440 5.63 3.49 11.99
N SER A 441 5.36 2.66 13.01
CA SER A 441 6.03 1.38 13.21
C SER A 441 5.24 0.27 12.54
N TYR A 442 5.95 -0.70 12.00
CA TYR A 442 5.36 -1.84 11.30
C TYR A 442 5.81 -3.15 11.94
N GLY A 443 4.96 -4.16 11.91
CA GLY A 443 5.26 -5.46 12.51
C GLY A 443 4.15 -6.45 12.22
N LEU A 444 4.04 -6.85 10.95
CA LEU A 444 2.98 -7.72 10.44
C LEU A 444 3.30 -9.19 10.69
N PHE A 445 2.25 -9.98 10.89
CA PHE A 445 2.34 -11.43 11.14
C PHE A 445 3.27 -11.79 12.30
N ARG A 446 3.21 -10.98 13.35
CA ARG A 446 4.08 -11.09 14.54
C ARG A 446 4.04 -12.47 15.18
N ARG A 447 2.83 -13.03 15.39
CA ARG A 447 2.58 -14.34 15.99
C ARG A 447 1.56 -15.09 15.15
N MET A 448 1.74 -16.40 15.04
CA MET A 448 0.67 -17.25 14.53
C MET A 448 -0.42 -17.37 15.58
N THR A 449 -1.64 -17.20 15.13
CA THR A 449 -2.86 -17.35 15.90
C THR A 449 -3.50 -18.69 15.57
N GLY A 450 -4.29 -19.22 16.46
CA GLY A 450 -5.06 -20.43 16.18
C GLY A 450 -4.21 -21.71 16.03
N VAL A 451 -3.07 -21.80 16.68
CA VAL A 451 -2.36 -23.08 16.85
C VAL A 451 -3.29 -24.01 17.64
N GLY A 452 -3.63 -25.16 17.02
CA GLY A 452 -4.66 -26.07 17.56
C GLY A 452 -6.10 -25.73 17.14
N GLY A 453 -6.27 -25.01 16.05
CA GLY A 453 -7.52 -24.63 15.39
C GLY A 453 -7.77 -23.13 15.38
N ARG A 454 -8.26 -22.64 14.24
CA ARG A 454 -8.68 -21.25 14.05
C ARG A 454 -9.85 -20.91 14.96
N PRO A 455 -9.75 -19.94 15.90
CA PRO A 455 -10.91 -19.51 16.66
C PRO A 455 -11.86 -18.69 15.78
N GLU A 456 -13.16 -18.94 15.90
CA GLU A 456 -14.23 -18.22 15.22
C GLU A 456 -15.41 -18.00 16.15
N VAL A 457 -15.93 -16.79 16.16
CA VAL A 457 -17.15 -16.43 16.88
C VAL A 457 -18.34 -16.61 15.95
N VAL A 458 -19.26 -17.48 16.32
CA VAL A 458 -20.55 -17.73 15.63
C VAL A 458 -21.65 -17.04 16.42
N VAL A 459 -22.34 -16.11 15.79
CA VAL A 459 -23.46 -15.37 16.39
C VAL A 459 -24.76 -16.11 16.05
N GLU A 460 -25.58 -16.33 17.06
CA GLU A 460 -26.85 -17.04 16.92
C GLU A 460 -28.00 -16.18 17.45
N GLY A 461 -29.11 -16.17 16.74
CA GLY A 461 -30.36 -15.54 17.12
C GLY A 461 -31.45 -16.55 17.42
N SER A 462 -32.40 -16.16 18.26
CA SER A 462 -33.59 -16.99 18.62
C SER A 462 -34.79 -16.10 18.91
N TYR A 463 -36.02 -16.69 18.74
CA TYR A 463 -37.25 -16.06 19.16
C TYR A 463 -37.76 -16.63 20.53
N ASP A 464 -37.34 -17.86 20.86
CA ASP A 464 -37.92 -18.66 21.97
C ASP A 464 -36.89 -19.21 22.96
N LYS A 465 -35.60 -18.96 22.78
CA LYS A 465 -34.46 -19.56 23.50
C LYS A 465 -34.27 -21.06 23.32
N GLN A 466 -35.08 -21.70 22.50
CA GLN A 466 -34.99 -23.15 22.24
C GLN A 466 -34.39 -23.42 20.88
N THR A 467 -34.87 -22.73 19.88
CA THR A 467 -34.40 -22.85 18.49
C THR A 467 -33.42 -21.71 18.17
N TRP A 468 -32.17 -22.07 17.92
CA TRP A 468 -31.10 -21.13 17.60
C TRP A 468 -30.74 -21.22 16.14
N THR A 469 -30.65 -20.07 15.47
CA THR A 469 -30.27 -19.96 14.06
C THR A 469 -29.00 -19.12 13.95
N GLU A 470 -28.00 -19.67 13.25
CA GLU A 470 -26.73 -18.96 13.01
C GLU A 470 -26.95 -17.77 12.10
N ILE A 471 -26.29 -16.65 12.41
CA ILE A 471 -26.22 -15.46 11.59
C ILE A 471 -24.92 -15.52 10.79
N GLU A 472 -25.02 -15.90 9.52
CA GLU A 472 -23.87 -16.09 8.66
C GLU A 472 -23.33 -14.74 8.14
N PHE A 473 -22.01 -14.58 8.18
CA PHE A 473 -21.30 -13.43 7.63
C PHE A 473 -20.89 -13.70 6.19
N MET A 474 -20.85 -12.64 5.36
CA MET A 474 -20.52 -12.76 3.94
C MET A 474 -19.10 -13.22 3.66
N TYR A 475 -18.12 -12.87 4.51
CA TYR A 475 -16.72 -13.00 4.12
C TYR A 475 -15.88 -13.85 5.08
N LYS A 476 -16.15 -13.81 6.39
CA LYS A 476 -15.41 -14.65 7.33
C LYS A 476 -15.88 -16.11 7.25
N PRO A 477 -15.07 -17.11 7.64
CA PRO A 477 -15.52 -18.48 7.76
C PRO A 477 -16.75 -18.64 8.65
N GLY A 478 -17.73 -19.37 8.20
CA GLY A 478 -19.00 -19.66 8.87
C GLY A 478 -19.53 -21.00 8.42
N ASN A 479 -20.22 -21.05 7.27
CA ASN A 479 -20.71 -22.27 6.67
C ASN A 479 -19.53 -23.17 6.23
N ILE A 480 -19.51 -24.39 6.75
CA ILE A 480 -18.43 -25.35 6.50
C ILE A 480 -18.32 -25.80 5.04
N SER A 481 -19.43 -25.73 4.30
CA SER A 481 -19.49 -26.11 2.87
C SER A 481 -19.16 -24.96 1.92
N ALA A 482 -19.19 -23.72 2.41
CA ALA A 482 -18.90 -22.57 1.58
C ALA A 482 -17.40 -22.41 1.31
N PRO A 483 -16.98 -22.15 0.06
CA PRO A 483 -15.59 -21.87 -0.25
C PRO A 483 -15.18 -20.53 0.37
N PRO A 484 -13.91 -20.37 0.78
CA PRO A 484 -13.38 -19.07 1.15
C PRO A 484 -13.55 -18.05 0.02
N PRO A 485 -13.90 -16.78 0.30
CA PRO A 485 -14.20 -15.80 -0.75
C PRO A 485 -12.93 -15.16 -1.35
N ILE A 486 -13.07 -14.53 -2.53
CA ILE A 486 -12.09 -13.64 -3.15
C ILE A 486 -12.68 -12.23 -3.14
N ILE A 487 -12.16 -11.34 -2.31
CA ILE A 487 -12.72 -10.00 -2.08
C ILE A 487 -11.73 -8.86 -2.24
N THR A 488 -10.42 -9.16 -2.28
CA THR A 488 -9.37 -8.14 -2.52
C THR A 488 -9.70 -7.32 -3.77
N PRO A 489 -9.67 -5.96 -3.75
CA PRO A 489 -9.09 -5.10 -2.71
C PRO A 489 -10.08 -4.55 -1.67
N HIS A 490 -11.30 -5.07 -1.58
CA HIS A 490 -12.26 -4.67 -0.54
C HIS A 490 -11.80 -5.12 0.85
N GLN A 491 -12.04 -4.28 1.85
CA GLN A 491 -11.79 -4.59 3.26
C GLN A 491 -13.11 -4.62 4.02
N PRO A 492 -13.66 -5.80 4.34
CA PRO A 492 -14.82 -5.93 5.23
C PRO A 492 -14.35 -5.73 6.68
N ARG A 493 -14.51 -4.51 7.18
CA ARG A 493 -13.92 -4.09 8.47
C ARG A 493 -14.53 -4.79 9.67
N LEU A 494 -15.83 -5.12 9.60
CA LEU A 494 -16.51 -5.89 10.64
C LEU A 494 -15.97 -7.33 10.71
N ASP A 495 -15.86 -8.03 9.56
CA ASP A 495 -15.33 -9.41 9.51
C ASP A 495 -13.88 -9.48 10.05
N TRP A 496 -13.06 -8.48 9.70
CA TRP A 496 -11.71 -8.36 10.26
C TRP A 496 -11.72 -8.19 11.78
N GLN A 497 -12.61 -7.38 12.34
CA GLN A 497 -12.71 -7.20 13.77
C GLN A 497 -13.29 -8.44 14.48
N MET A 498 -14.19 -9.19 13.84
CA MET A 498 -14.67 -10.48 14.34
C MET A 498 -13.53 -11.48 14.54
N TRP A 499 -12.58 -11.52 13.58
CA TRP A 499 -11.40 -12.36 13.74
C TRP A 499 -10.52 -11.94 14.92
N PHE A 500 -10.32 -10.63 15.14
CA PHE A 500 -9.60 -10.15 16.32
C PHE A 500 -10.35 -10.45 17.62
N ALA A 501 -11.66 -10.30 17.63
CA ALA A 501 -12.49 -10.63 18.81
C ALA A 501 -12.36 -12.11 19.20
N ALA A 502 -12.33 -13.01 18.21
CA ALA A 502 -12.17 -14.45 18.44
C ALA A 502 -10.81 -14.84 19.06
N LEU A 503 -9.81 -13.97 19.05
CA LEU A 503 -8.49 -14.21 19.67
C LEU A 503 -8.46 -13.94 21.18
N GLY A 504 -9.49 -13.35 21.74
CA GLY A 504 -9.59 -12.98 23.14
C GLY A 504 -10.98 -13.18 23.71
N ASP A 505 -11.29 -12.46 24.75
CA ASP A 505 -12.60 -12.44 25.41
C ASP A 505 -13.45 -11.26 24.86
N HIS A 506 -14.77 -11.37 24.90
CA HIS A 506 -15.69 -10.32 24.47
C HIS A 506 -15.49 -8.99 25.24
N SER A 507 -15.02 -9.03 26.49
CA SER A 507 -14.72 -7.84 27.30
C SER A 507 -13.60 -6.98 26.70
N GLN A 508 -12.70 -7.59 25.92
CA GLN A 508 -11.62 -6.91 25.19
C GLN A 508 -12.10 -6.27 23.88
N SER A 509 -13.35 -6.55 23.49
CA SER A 509 -13.98 -6.05 22.26
C SER A 509 -15.31 -5.36 22.56
N PRO A 510 -15.31 -4.17 23.21
CA PRO A 510 -16.54 -3.46 23.61
C PRO A 510 -17.50 -3.17 22.45
N TRP A 511 -16.99 -2.99 21.25
CA TRP A 511 -17.77 -2.78 20.03
C TRP A 511 -18.69 -3.99 19.75
N PHE A 512 -18.32 -5.21 20.17
CA PHE A 512 -19.11 -6.42 19.96
C PHE A 512 -20.44 -6.34 20.73
N THR A 513 -20.44 -5.80 21.96
CA THR A 513 -21.67 -5.57 22.73
C THR A 513 -22.62 -4.61 21.99
N SER A 514 -22.08 -3.53 21.43
CA SER A 514 -22.88 -2.60 20.61
C SER A 514 -23.39 -3.27 19.34
N PHE A 515 -22.59 -4.09 18.67
CA PHE A 515 -22.99 -4.87 17.50
C PHE A 515 -24.19 -5.78 17.80
N VAL A 516 -24.12 -6.57 18.89
CA VAL A 516 -25.22 -7.43 19.34
C VAL A 516 -26.48 -6.60 19.63
N HIS A 517 -26.32 -5.48 20.31
CA HIS A 517 -27.45 -4.57 20.61
C HIS A 517 -28.12 -4.07 19.32
N ARG A 518 -27.35 -3.66 18.28
CA ARG A 518 -27.88 -3.22 17.00
C ARG A 518 -28.59 -4.34 16.21
N LEU A 519 -28.11 -5.57 16.31
CA LEU A 519 -28.80 -6.71 15.71
C LEU A 519 -30.14 -6.99 16.38
N LEU A 520 -30.21 -6.91 17.72
CA LEU A 520 -31.48 -7.05 18.48
C LEU A 520 -32.47 -5.96 18.13
N GLN A 521 -32.00 -4.73 17.81
CA GLN A 521 -32.85 -3.64 17.34
C GLN A 521 -33.28 -3.79 15.88
N GLY A 522 -32.74 -4.77 15.13
CA GLY A 522 -33.01 -4.95 13.71
C GLY A 522 -32.47 -3.80 12.84
N ASN A 523 -31.34 -3.17 13.23
CA ASN A 523 -30.76 -2.07 12.47
C ASN A 523 -30.30 -2.56 11.10
N LYS A 524 -30.98 -2.11 10.05
CA LYS A 524 -30.76 -2.57 8.66
C LYS A 524 -29.38 -2.24 8.14
N ASP A 525 -28.77 -1.14 8.53
CA ASP A 525 -27.42 -0.75 8.06
C ASP A 525 -26.33 -1.62 8.71
N VAL A 526 -26.55 -2.09 9.97
CA VAL A 526 -25.67 -3.04 10.63
C VAL A 526 -25.88 -4.46 10.07
N VAL A 527 -27.12 -4.88 9.83
CA VAL A 527 -27.44 -6.18 9.19
C VAL A 527 -26.74 -6.31 7.85
N ARG A 528 -26.69 -5.23 7.04
CA ARG A 528 -26.00 -5.23 5.75
C ARG A 528 -24.49 -5.41 5.83
N LEU A 529 -23.84 -5.07 6.94
CA LEU A 529 -22.42 -5.40 7.13
C LEU A 529 -22.21 -6.90 7.27
N VAL A 530 -23.19 -7.61 7.80
CA VAL A 530 -23.18 -9.06 7.99
C VAL A 530 -23.63 -9.77 6.71
N GLN A 531 -24.79 -9.39 6.17
CA GLN A 531 -25.40 -9.97 4.99
C GLN A 531 -26.12 -8.89 4.16
N ASN A 532 -25.61 -8.68 2.94
CA ASN A 532 -26.20 -7.68 2.03
C ASN A 532 -27.48 -8.19 1.33
N ASP A 533 -27.61 -9.50 1.18
CA ASP A 533 -28.80 -10.13 0.63
C ASP A 533 -29.82 -10.39 1.73
N GLU A 534 -30.91 -9.61 1.71
CA GLU A 534 -31.96 -9.70 2.71
C GLU A 534 -32.63 -11.10 2.73
N SER A 535 -32.60 -11.85 1.64
CA SER A 535 -33.19 -13.19 1.57
C SER A 535 -32.38 -14.24 2.33
N LEU A 536 -31.07 -14.01 2.48
CA LEU A 536 -30.16 -14.90 3.20
C LEU A 536 -30.05 -14.59 4.69
N TYR A 537 -30.56 -13.43 5.13
CA TYR A 537 -30.54 -13.07 6.54
C TYR A 537 -31.75 -13.67 7.28
N PRO A 538 -31.54 -14.59 8.23
CA PRO A 538 -32.64 -15.37 8.80
C PRO A 538 -33.65 -14.55 9.63
N PHE A 539 -33.28 -13.36 10.07
CA PHE A 539 -34.11 -12.46 10.87
C PHE A 539 -34.55 -11.20 10.11
N ASN A 540 -34.62 -11.24 8.78
CA ASN A 540 -35.00 -10.10 7.96
C ASN A 540 -36.43 -9.62 8.19
N ALA A 541 -37.39 -10.55 8.33
CA ALA A 541 -38.81 -10.21 8.57
C ALA A 541 -39.04 -9.59 9.95
N ARG A 542 -38.34 -10.08 10.97
CA ARG A 542 -38.43 -9.64 12.36
C ARG A 542 -37.10 -9.84 13.06
N PRO A 543 -36.59 -8.86 13.84
CA PRO A 543 -35.37 -9.02 14.63
C PRO A 543 -35.48 -10.19 15.61
N PRO A 544 -34.39 -10.88 15.94
CA PRO A 544 -34.39 -11.92 16.96
C PRO A 544 -34.68 -11.32 18.34
N HIS A 545 -35.37 -12.07 19.19
CA HIS A 545 -35.63 -11.65 20.57
C HIS A 545 -34.39 -11.84 21.44
N TYR A 546 -33.61 -12.88 21.15
CA TYR A 546 -32.43 -13.26 21.90
C TYR A 546 -31.25 -13.44 20.97
N ILE A 547 -30.09 -13.00 21.39
CA ILE A 547 -28.80 -13.25 20.74
C ILE A 547 -27.82 -13.81 21.73
N ARG A 548 -27.01 -14.77 21.30
CA ARG A 548 -25.81 -15.26 21.97
C ARG A 548 -24.69 -15.44 20.96
N ALA A 549 -23.47 -15.66 21.42
CA ALA A 549 -22.39 -16.06 20.52
C ALA A 549 -21.59 -17.21 21.10
N GLN A 550 -21.20 -18.13 20.23
CA GLN A 550 -20.46 -19.33 20.56
C GLN A 550 -19.06 -19.27 19.96
N LEU A 551 -18.05 -19.73 20.69
CA LEU A 551 -16.69 -19.88 20.19
C LEU A 551 -16.52 -21.28 19.62
N PHE A 552 -16.10 -21.32 18.35
CA PHE A 552 -15.74 -22.56 17.67
C PHE A 552 -14.26 -22.54 17.28
N LYS A 553 -13.70 -23.72 17.09
CA LYS A 553 -12.44 -23.93 16.37
C LYS A 553 -12.72 -24.54 15.01
N TYR A 554 -12.06 -23.98 13.99
CA TYR A 554 -12.16 -24.38 12.60
C TYR A 554 -10.82 -24.89 12.10
N TRP A 555 -10.85 -25.84 11.19
CA TRP A 555 -9.69 -26.38 10.46
C TRP A 555 -10.07 -26.58 9.00
N PHE A 556 -9.14 -26.45 8.12
CA PHE A 556 -9.32 -26.93 6.76
C PHE A 556 -9.48 -28.45 6.74
N THR A 557 -10.26 -28.96 5.79
CA THR A 557 -10.36 -30.40 5.55
C THR A 557 -9.10 -30.89 4.85
N GLU A 558 -8.70 -32.13 5.14
CA GLU A 558 -7.56 -32.78 4.49
C GLU A 558 -8.01 -33.45 3.18
N ASN A 559 -7.14 -33.43 2.18
CA ASN A 559 -7.37 -34.12 0.91
C ASN A 559 -6.96 -35.60 1.06
N GLY A 560 -7.91 -36.53 0.91
CA GLY A 560 -7.58 -37.92 0.58
C GLY A 560 -7.39 -38.95 1.68
N GLN A 561 -7.78 -38.72 2.96
CA GLN A 561 -7.65 -39.79 3.97
C GLN A 561 -8.70 -40.92 3.85
N THR A 562 -9.75 -40.77 3.03
CA THR A 562 -10.81 -41.79 2.90
C THR A 562 -11.24 -42.10 1.46
N GLY A 563 -10.52 -41.64 0.46
CA GLY A 563 -10.92 -41.87 -0.95
C GLY A 563 -12.21 -41.14 -1.39
N GLN A 564 -12.84 -40.39 -0.49
CA GLN A 564 -13.96 -39.50 -0.79
C GLN A 564 -13.41 -38.07 -0.88
N THR A 565 -13.77 -37.36 -1.95
CA THR A 565 -13.58 -35.93 -2.06
C THR A 565 -14.22 -35.26 -0.84
N ALA A 566 -13.46 -34.44 -0.11
CA ALA A 566 -14.01 -33.73 1.03
C ALA A 566 -15.21 -32.87 0.56
N ASN A 567 -16.40 -33.19 1.02
CA ASN A 567 -17.64 -32.46 0.67
C ASN A 567 -17.70 -31.05 1.28
N HIS A 568 -16.74 -30.71 2.14
CA HIS A 568 -16.70 -29.47 2.89
C HIS A 568 -15.29 -28.85 2.83
N TRP A 569 -15.22 -27.55 2.90
CA TRP A 569 -13.95 -26.79 2.99
C TRP A 569 -13.41 -26.78 4.41
N TRP A 570 -14.32 -26.79 5.40
CA TRP A 570 -14.00 -26.66 6.81
C TRP A 570 -14.57 -27.80 7.63
N ARG A 571 -13.89 -28.12 8.72
CA ARG A 571 -14.44 -28.86 9.88
C ARG A 571 -14.41 -27.95 11.10
N ARG A 572 -15.38 -28.04 11.97
CA ARG A 572 -15.45 -27.20 13.18
C ARG A 572 -15.81 -28.01 14.42
N ARG A 573 -15.43 -27.46 15.58
CA ARG A 573 -15.79 -27.99 16.88
C ARG A 573 -16.15 -26.85 17.81
N HIS A 574 -17.25 -26.96 18.55
CA HIS A 574 -17.64 -26.04 19.61
C HIS A 574 -16.61 -26.07 20.75
N VAL A 575 -16.33 -24.92 21.35
CA VAL A 575 -15.40 -24.75 22.48
C VAL A 575 -16.15 -24.30 23.71
N GLU A 576 -16.74 -23.11 23.68
CA GLU A 576 -17.40 -22.47 24.81
C GLU A 576 -18.35 -21.36 24.35
N GLU A 577 -19.13 -20.82 25.29
CA GLU A 577 -19.91 -19.61 25.04
C GLU A 577 -18.99 -18.39 25.05
N PHE A 578 -19.01 -17.64 23.95
CA PHE A 578 -18.21 -16.42 23.80
C PHE A 578 -18.93 -15.19 24.38
N PHE A 579 -20.22 -15.09 24.15
CA PHE A 579 -21.05 -13.97 24.61
C PHE A 579 -22.39 -14.52 25.15
N PRO A 580 -22.81 -14.08 26.36
CA PRO A 580 -24.00 -14.64 27.00
C PRO A 580 -25.27 -14.31 26.23
N THR A 581 -26.31 -15.10 26.48
CA THR A 581 -27.65 -14.87 25.93
C THR A 581 -28.24 -13.58 26.47
N VAL A 582 -28.49 -12.62 25.60
CA VAL A 582 -29.05 -11.30 25.91
C VAL A 582 -30.29 -10.96 25.08
N PHE A 583 -31.09 -10.01 25.57
CA PHE A 583 -32.27 -9.48 24.90
C PHE A 583 -32.38 -7.97 25.11
N ILE A 584 -33.30 -7.29 24.40
CA ILE A 584 -33.51 -5.85 24.58
C ILE A 584 -34.09 -5.59 25.99
N GLY A 585 -33.46 -4.68 26.73
CA GLY A 585 -33.84 -4.36 28.12
C GLY A 585 -33.24 -5.31 29.18
N ASP A 586 -32.35 -6.21 28.76
CA ASP A 586 -31.58 -7.04 29.71
C ASP A 586 -30.60 -6.16 30.50
N ALA A 587 -30.66 -6.33 31.85
CA ALA A 587 -29.78 -5.59 32.76
C ALA A 587 -28.29 -5.85 32.51
N THR A 588 -27.92 -7.06 32.08
CA THR A 588 -26.55 -7.43 31.74
C THR A 588 -26.07 -6.66 30.51
N LEU A 589 -26.87 -6.64 29.45
CA LEU A 589 -26.57 -5.91 28.24
C LEU A 589 -26.46 -4.40 28.50
N GLU A 590 -27.41 -3.82 29.24
CA GLU A 590 -27.43 -2.40 29.63
C GLU A 590 -26.21 -2.02 30.48
N SER A 591 -25.80 -2.89 31.41
CA SER A 591 -24.59 -2.70 32.21
C SER A 591 -23.34 -2.69 31.37
N MET A 592 -23.16 -3.65 30.45
CA MET A 592 -22.04 -3.72 29.52
C MET A 592 -21.96 -2.47 28.60
N LEU A 593 -23.10 -2.04 28.06
CA LEU A 593 -23.17 -0.82 27.24
C LEU A 593 -22.81 0.44 28.03
N SER A 594 -23.28 0.52 29.29
CA SER A 594 -23.00 1.67 30.16
C SER A 594 -21.54 1.75 30.56
N GLN A 595 -20.93 0.62 30.90
CA GLN A 595 -19.50 0.50 31.29
C GLN A 595 -18.58 1.05 30.18
N HIS A 596 -18.90 0.83 28.92
CA HIS A 596 -18.12 1.28 27.77
C HIS A 596 -18.61 2.61 27.18
N GLY A 597 -19.59 3.27 27.79
CA GLY A 597 -20.18 4.51 27.29
C GLY A 597 -20.90 4.35 25.96
N LEU A 598 -21.34 3.13 25.61
CA LEU A 598 -22.01 2.78 24.36
C LEU A 598 -23.54 2.79 24.45
N LYS A 599 -24.09 3.07 25.64
CA LYS A 599 -25.52 3.23 25.83
C LYS A 599 -26.10 4.24 24.85
N ASP A 600 -27.32 3.98 24.35
CA ASP A 600 -27.97 4.84 23.38
C ASP A 600 -28.13 6.28 23.92
N LYS A 601 -27.73 7.22 23.09
CA LYS A 601 -27.92 8.66 23.30
C LYS A 601 -28.66 9.22 22.09
N PRO A 602 -29.54 10.22 22.30
CA PRO A 602 -30.23 10.83 21.18
C PRO A 602 -29.20 11.41 20.20
N PRO A 603 -29.24 10.99 18.91
CA PRO A 603 -28.29 11.46 17.92
C PRO A 603 -28.55 12.94 17.62
N PRO A 604 -27.53 13.69 17.12
CA PRO A 604 -27.70 15.07 16.68
C PRO A 604 -28.82 15.20 15.65
N ARG A 605 -29.53 16.35 15.67
CA ARG A 605 -30.58 16.63 14.67
C ARG A 605 -29.99 16.62 13.27
N ARG A 606 -30.72 16.03 12.32
CA ARG A 606 -30.34 15.94 10.91
C ARG A 606 -31.22 16.89 10.10
N SER A 607 -30.60 17.79 9.34
CA SER A 607 -31.31 18.53 8.31
C SER A 607 -31.42 17.68 7.05
N LEU A 608 -32.63 17.34 6.62
CA LEU A 608 -32.89 16.58 5.38
C LEU A 608 -33.27 17.48 4.21
N ASP A 609 -33.59 18.72 4.48
CA ASP A 609 -34.18 19.63 3.49
C ASP A 609 -33.15 20.43 2.68
N ALA A 610 -31.87 20.35 3.05
CA ALA A 610 -30.80 20.97 2.28
C ALA A 610 -30.41 20.12 1.04
N PRO A 611 -29.97 20.74 -0.07
CA PRO A 611 -29.70 20.05 -1.33
C PRO A 611 -28.54 19.04 -1.22
N LEU A 612 -27.54 19.34 -0.41
CA LEU A 612 -26.37 18.45 -0.24
C LEU A 612 -26.71 17.16 0.52
N PRO A 613 -27.39 17.17 1.69
CA PRO A 613 -27.87 15.96 2.35
C PRO A 613 -28.78 15.09 1.50
N SER A 614 -29.68 15.69 0.72
CA SER A 614 -30.59 14.95 -0.16
C SER A 614 -29.85 14.27 -1.32
N THR A 615 -28.84 14.94 -1.89
CA THR A 615 -27.97 14.35 -2.93
C THR A 615 -27.16 13.17 -2.38
N LEU A 616 -26.57 13.29 -1.20
CA LEU A 616 -25.83 12.20 -0.55
C LEU A 616 -26.74 10.99 -0.30
N LYS A 617 -27.97 11.23 0.15
CA LYS A 617 -28.97 10.18 0.33
C LYS A 617 -29.29 9.47 -0.99
N LEU A 618 -29.53 10.23 -2.06
CA LEU A 618 -29.81 9.67 -3.39
C LEU A 618 -28.65 8.76 -3.88
N ILE A 619 -27.41 9.21 -3.74
CA ILE A 619 -26.21 8.43 -4.12
C ILE A 619 -26.13 7.15 -3.27
N ARG A 620 -26.35 7.25 -1.96
CA ARG A 620 -26.37 6.10 -1.06
C ARG A 620 -27.44 5.09 -1.47
N ASP A 621 -28.68 5.54 -1.69
CA ASP A 621 -29.81 4.68 -2.05
C ASP A 621 -29.56 3.99 -3.41
N PHE A 622 -28.90 4.68 -4.35
CA PHE A 622 -28.51 4.11 -5.65
C PHE A 622 -27.43 3.02 -5.52
N LEU A 623 -26.40 3.23 -4.68
CA LEU A 623 -25.30 2.27 -4.53
C LEU A 623 -25.63 1.11 -3.57
N ARG A 624 -26.61 1.29 -2.73
CA ARG A 624 -27.01 0.38 -1.65
C ARG A 624 -27.30 -1.06 -2.06
N PRO A 625 -27.90 -1.37 -3.25
CA PRO A 625 -28.17 -2.74 -3.67
C PRO A 625 -26.92 -3.55 -4.04
N TYR A 626 -25.80 -2.90 -4.31
CA TYR A 626 -24.61 -3.54 -4.87
C TYR A 626 -23.61 -3.91 -3.78
N PRO A 627 -23.09 -5.16 -3.74
CA PRO A 627 -22.01 -5.56 -2.86
C PRO A 627 -20.73 -4.75 -3.12
N ALA A 628 -20.02 -4.40 -2.05
CA ALA A 628 -18.81 -3.58 -2.14
C ALA A 628 -17.70 -4.16 -3.04
N PRO A 629 -17.39 -5.48 -3.02
CA PRO A 629 -16.40 -6.05 -3.96
C PRO A 629 -16.81 -5.86 -5.42
N LEU A 630 -18.11 -6.02 -5.73
CA LEU A 630 -18.62 -5.85 -7.11
C LEU A 630 -18.44 -4.41 -7.59
N LEU A 631 -18.76 -3.41 -6.75
CA LEU A 631 -18.57 -1.99 -7.06
C LEU A 631 -17.08 -1.67 -7.33
N LEU A 632 -16.18 -2.18 -6.49
CA LEU A 632 -14.73 -1.98 -6.65
C LEU A 632 -14.21 -2.63 -7.93
N HIS A 633 -14.51 -3.91 -8.14
CA HIS A 633 -14.01 -4.64 -9.30
C HIS A 633 -14.55 -4.04 -10.61
N SER A 634 -15.85 -3.72 -10.68
CA SER A 634 -16.43 -3.13 -11.89
C SER A 634 -15.83 -1.76 -12.22
N LEU A 635 -15.61 -0.92 -11.22
CA LEU A 635 -14.98 0.39 -11.40
C LEU A 635 -13.51 0.27 -11.84
N ILE A 636 -12.75 -0.64 -11.23
CA ILE A 636 -11.35 -0.90 -11.62
C ILE A 636 -11.29 -1.39 -13.08
N ILE A 637 -12.14 -2.35 -13.45
CA ILE A 637 -12.21 -2.87 -14.83
C ILE A 637 -12.57 -1.74 -15.80
N ALA A 638 -13.55 -0.92 -15.48
CA ALA A 638 -13.95 0.23 -16.31
C ALA A 638 -12.78 1.21 -16.51
N ILE A 639 -12.04 1.54 -15.45
CA ILE A 639 -10.87 2.43 -15.52
C ILE A 639 -9.78 1.82 -16.39
N ILE A 640 -9.48 0.52 -16.24
CA ILE A 640 -8.48 -0.18 -17.07
C ILE A 640 -8.93 -0.15 -18.54
N ALA A 641 -10.19 -0.44 -18.83
CA ALA A 641 -10.74 -0.41 -20.17
C ALA A 641 -10.63 0.99 -20.82
N ILE A 642 -11.01 2.05 -20.09
CA ILE A 642 -10.91 3.43 -20.56
C ILE A 642 -9.44 3.82 -20.84
N ASN A 643 -8.51 3.50 -19.92
CA ASN A 643 -7.08 3.78 -20.12
C ASN A 643 -6.52 3.01 -21.33
N SER A 644 -6.94 1.76 -21.55
CA SER A 644 -6.53 0.95 -22.69
C SER A 644 -7.04 1.55 -24.02
N LEU A 645 -8.30 1.98 -24.05
CA LEU A 645 -8.88 2.66 -25.22
C LEU A 645 -8.16 3.99 -25.50
N GLN A 646 -7.88 4.80 -24.47
CA GLN A 646 -7.11 6.04 -24.62
C GLN A 646 -5.69 5.78 -25.17
N ALA A 647 -5.04 4.69 -24.77
CA ALA A 647 -3.73 4.31 -25.30
C ALA A 647 -3.80 3.88 -26.77
N LEU A 648 -4.83 3.13 -27.17
CA LEU A 648 -5.04 2.67 -28.54
C LEU A 648 -5.38 3.82 -29.48
N PHE A 649 -6.32 4.69 -29.11
CA PHE A 649 -6.76 5.80 -29.96
C PHE A 649 -5.87 7.04 -29.86
N GLY A 650 -5.19 7.27 -28.75
CA GLY A 650 -4.25 8.37 -28.56
C GLY A 650 -2.90 8.19 -29.27
N GLY A 651 -2.54 6.97 -29.69
CA GLY A 651 -1.31 6.67 -30.46
C GLY A 651 -1.36 7.12 -31.93
N GLY A 652 -2.55 7.23 -32.52
CA GLY A 652 -2.74 7.60 -33.92
C GLY A 652 -2.47 9.07 -34.25
N SER A 653 -2.68 9.99 -33.31
CA SER A 653 -2.52 11.42 -33.52
C SER A 653 -1.06 11.94 -33.48
N LYS A 654 -0.13 11.15 -32.91
CA LYS A 654 1.30 11.53 -32.85
C LYS A 654 2.15 11.02 -34.02
N ALA A 655 1.66 10.06 -34.80
CA ALA A 655 2.35 9.54 -35.97
C ALA A 655 2.13 10.41 -37.23
N GLY A 656 1.06 11.21 -37.28
CA GLY A 656 0.73 12.08 -38.42
C GLY A 656 1.43 13.44 -38.42
N SER A 657 1.96 13.91 -37.27
CA SER A 657 2.55 15.27 -37.17
C SER A 657 4.07 15.33 -37.37
N SER A 658 4.76 14.20 -37.53
CA SER A 658 6.22 14.19 -37.69
C SER A 658 6.69 13.94 -39.14
N LYS A 659 5.78 13.79 -40.13
CA LYS A 659 6.12 13.56 -41.54
C LYS A 659 5.97 14.76 -42.46
N GLN A 660 5.65 15.95 -41.96
CA GLN A 660 5.45 17.14 -42.80
C GLN A 660 6.30 18.34 -42.39
N ARG A 661 7.59 18.12 -42.14
CA ARG A 661 8.59 19.21 -42.04
C ARG A 661 9.97 18.75 -42.49
N SER A 662 10.07 18.41 -43.79
CA SER A 662 11.32 18.42 -44.51
C SER A 662 10.96 18.73 -45.99
N HIS A 663 11.10 19.94 -46.37
CA HIS A 663 11.44 20.52 -47.66
C HIS A 663 10.78 21.90 -47.81
N SER A 664 11.47 22.92 -47.40
CA SER A 664 11.48 24.21 -48.11
C SER A 664 12.76 24.94 -47.73
N LYS A 665 13.71 24.94 -48.66
CA LYS A 665 14.83 25.89 -48.68
C LYS A 665 14.27 27.29 -48.97
N PRO A 666 14.76 28.37 -48.36
CA PRO A 666 14.44 29.72 -48.80
C PRO A 666 15.27 30.07 -50.01
N GLN A 667 14.60 30.39 -51.11
CA GLN A 667 15.13 31.08 -52.25
C GLN A 667 15.33 32.57 -51.92
N SER A 668 16.55 33.08 -52.13
CA SER A 668 16.87 34.49 -51.93
C SER A 668 16.53 35.27 -53.20
N ASP A 669 15.57 36.16 -53.17
CA ASP A 669 15.31 37.19 -54.16
C ASP A 669 16.33 38.33 -54.04
N LYS A 670 17.15 38.52 -55.07
CA LYS A 670 17.95 39.73 -55.28
C LYS A 670 17.17 40.71 -56.16
N LYS A 671 16.82 41.83 -55.57
CA LYS A 671 16.35 43.02 -56.30
C LYS A 671 17.54 43.85 -56.79
N LYS A 672 17.53 44.17 -58.12
CA LYS A 672 18.46 45.04 -58.83
C LYS A 672 18.35 46.46 -58.33
N GLN A 673 19.52 47.17 -58.31
CA GLN A 673 19.60 48.60 -58.66
C GLN A 673 20.92 48.93 -59.37
N LYS A 674 20.77 49.77 -60.40
CA LYS A 674 21.72 50.23 -61.41
C LYS A 674 22.76 51.24 -60.90
N GLY A 675 23.86 51.27 -61.59
CA GLY A 675 24.74 52.46 -61.71
C GLY A 675 26.17 52.08 -62.01
N SER A 676 26.58 52.00 -63.22
CA SER A 676 27.30 52.95 -64.15
C SER A 676 28.82 53.05 -63.94
N THR A 677 29.51 52.79 -65.12
CA THR A 677 30.82 53.29 -65.55
C THR A 677 32.10 52.62 -65.09
N ALA A 678 32.80 51.95 -65.92
CA ALA A 678 33.72 52.29 -67.06
C ALA A 678 35.17 51.80 -66.74
N HIS A 679 35.73 51.21 -67.82
CA HIS A 679 37.17 51.10 -68.22
C HIS A 679 38.09 50.19 -67.42
N SER A 680 38.78 49.35 -67.96
CA SER A 680 39.57 49.02 -69.13
C SER A 680 40.68 48.04 -68.78
N ASP A 681 40.85 47.14 -69.69
CA ASP A 681 42.07 46.61 -70.28
C ASP A 681 42.98 45.58 -69.66
N SER A 682 43.16 44.61 -70.53
CA SER A 682 44.39 43.83 -70.84
C SER A 682 44.93 42.90 -69.78
N GLY A 683 45.24 41.77 -70.08
CA GLY A 683 45.79 41.04 -71.14
C GLY A 683 46.35 39.71 -70.71
N ALA A 684 46.23 38.81 -71.61
CA ALA A 684 47.18 37.79 -72.04
C ALA A 684 47.60 36.63 -71.11
N SER A 685 47.22 35.50 -71.61
CA SER A 685 48.09 34.37 -71.99
C SER A 685 48.70 33.50 -70.86
N GLY A 686 48.47 32.27 -71.00
CA GLY A 686 49.43 31.25 -71.30
C GLY A 686 49.21 29.94 -70.60
N THR A 687 48.70 29.02 -71.36
CA THR A 687 49.24 27.68 -71.66
C THR A 687 49.71 26.73 -70.55
N GLY A 688 49.17 25.58 -70.71
CA GLY A 688 49.90 24.32 -70.69
C GLY A 688 49.79 23.50 -69.40
N GLY A 689 49.27 22.36 -69.40
CA GLY A 689 49.64 21.13 -70.01
C GLY A 689 49.50 20.06 -68.98
N ASN A 690 48.64 19.18 -69.22
CA ASN A 690 48.85 17.74 -69.40
C ASN A 690 49.23 16.81 -68.25
N ALA A 691 48.42 15.75 -68.13
CA ALA A 691 48.74 14.32 -67.90
C ALA A 691 49.21 13.93 -66.50
N GLY A 692 48.65 12.97 -65.95
CA GLY A 692 48.36 11.64 -66.30
C GLY A 692 48.33 10.71 -65.09
N HIS A 693 47.48 9.74 -65.16
CA HIS A 693 47.63 8.35 -64.69
C HIS A 693 47.99 8.02 -63.26
N SER A 694 47.22 7.24 -62.58
CA SER A 694 47.15 5.76 -62.53
C SER A 694 47.06 5.24 -61.12
N SER A 695 45.97 4.62 -60.79
CA SER A 695 45.73 3.23 -60.35
C SER A 695 46.64 2.62 -59.28
N LYS A 696 45.90 1.91 -58.43
CA LYS A 696 46.10 0.61 -57.71
C LYS A 696 46.00 0.75 -56.18
N ARG A 697 44.95 0.20 -55.60
CA ARG A 697 44.66 -1.20 -55.18
C ARG A 697 45.74 -1.82 -54.28
N ARG A 698 45.30 -2.18 -53.09
CA ARG A 698 45.48 -3.41 -52.31
C ARG A 698 45.37 -3.07 -50.84
N GLU A 699 44.35 -3.62 -50.16
CA GLU A 699 44.19 -4.93 -49.55
C GLU A 699 45.13 -5.26 -48.38
N LYS A 700 44.48 -5.58 -47.29
CA LYS A 700 44.76 -6.54 -46.23
C LYS A 700 45.85 -6.21 -45.17
N SER A 701 45.50 -6.13 -43.97
CA SER A 701 45.28 -7.25 -43.04
C SER A 701 44.61 -6.70 -41.75
#